data_3d6760c18c2d97206fee914385cfb065
#
_entry.id   3d6760c18c2d97206fee914385cfb065
#
_cell.length_a   1.000
_cell.length_b   1.000
_cell.length_c   1.000
_cell.angle_alpha   90.00
_cell.angle_beta   90.00
_cell.angle_gamma   90.00
#
_symmetry.space_group_name_H-M   'P 1'
#
loop_
_entity.id
_entity.type
_entity.pdbx_description
1 polymer ?
#
loop_
_entity_poly.entity_id
_entity_poly.type
_entity_poly.pdbx_seq_one_letter_code
_entity_poly.pdbx_strand_id
1 'polypeptide(L)'
;MQLEDVTQIAVLGAGNMGHGIAEVAALAGYSVTMRDVEREYVEAGYESIEWSLERLEERGDLDEGAVESTLDRIDPVVDLEAAVEEADVIVEAVPEQRSIKADVYASTLEHAPDGAILVSNTSSLSITDLASVTDRPDRFCGMHFFNPPVRMPLVEVIAGADTAPETLDLVTALAEDLGKEPVRVRKDSPGFIVNRVLVPFVNEAAWLLDADAASVETVDATVTTALDLPMGAFELADQIGVDVVLHVLEHLHETLGEAYRPAPALLEKADAGTLGKKTGTGFYDYDADGAAYASATPDDAVRQRLLAVAANETAGLIGDDVADAAAIDRAMRLGAGFTTGPAALADAEGLGTLVAVLDALSAETGAARYEATDALREAAAAGGFTADEAVSTPSSDDAAATDASDGGQGGASTPLDANYDTLSVEVHDRVAHVELDRPERLNTISVTLLEELKAAAEGLDRMDAVRAILLTGAGDRAFSAGANVTEAFAGASAAEGVELARHGQRVMETLEQADVPVVAGIDGYCLGGGMELAAAADLRIASAGSTFGQPEHDLGLLPGWGGTQRLARLVGEGRAKEIIFTTDRYDAETMAEYGFLTDVVAGDGLFEHALDLASDLADGPPIAQAYTKRAIHAGRGDGAAGFALEAQAFGG
;
A
#
# COMPACT_ATOMS: atom_id res chain seq x y z
N MET A 1 13.97 -22.31 15.27
CA MET A 1 13.65 -21.12 16.06
C MET A 1 12.26 -20.69 15.62
N GLN A 2 11.38 -20.37 16.54
CA GLN A 2 10.07 -19.77 16.28
C GLN A 2 10.11 -18.31 16.72
N LEU A 3 9.14 -17.48 16.31
CA LEU A 3 9.11 -16.05 16.68
C LEU A 3 9.11 -15.84 18.20
N GLU A 4 8.38 -16.67 18.95
CA GLU A 4 8.33 -16.66 20.42
C GLU A 4 9.67 -16.95 21.12
N ASP A 5 10.65 -17.51 20.38
CA ASP A 5 12.00 -17.75 20.88
C ASP A 5 12.92 -16.53 20.68
N VAL A 6 12.51 -15.54 19.84
CA VAL A 6 13.30 -14.33 19.58
C VAL A 6 13.07 -13.32 20.70
N THR A 7 14.11 -13.01 21.44
CA THR A 7 14.06 -12.08 22.58
C THR A 7 15.13 -10.99 22.48
N GLN A 8 16.25 -11.31 21.83
CA GLN A 8 17.42 -10.42 21.70
C GLN A 8 17.76 -10.17 20.23
N ILE A 9 17.77 -8.90 19.83
CA ILE A 9 18.15 -8.46 18.49
C ILE A 9 19.43 -7.65 18.58
N ALA A 10 20.45 -8.02 17.80
CA ALA A 10 21.66 -7.22 17.64
C ALA A 10 21.55 -6.40 16.34
N VAL A 11 21.83 -5.09 16.40
CA VAL A 11 21.90 -4.21 15.25
C VAL A 11 23.34 -3.75 15.05
N LEU A 12 23.95 -4.14 13.95
CA LEU A 12 25.33 -3.81 13.60
C LEU A 12 25.37 -2.63 12.64
N GLY A 13 25.82 -1.48 13.13
CA GLY A 13 25.73 -0.16 12.52
C GLY A 13 24.76 0.73 13.30
N ALA A 14 25.21 1.89 13.78
CA ALA A 14 24.40 2.88 14.50
C ALA A 14 24.10 4.12 13.64
N GLY A 15 24.35 4.03 12.32
CA GLY A 15 24.01 5.07 11.36
C GLY A 15 22.51 5.24 11.13
N ASN A 16 22.14 6.03 10.10
CA ASN A 16 20.75 6.43 9.82
C ASN A 16 19.74 5.26 9.77
N MET A 17 20.12 4.14 9.16
CA MET A 17 19.24 2.95 9.14
C MET A 17 19.32 2.17 10.45
N GLY A 18 20.53 1.96 10.98
CA GLY A 18 20.73 1.10 12.14
C GLY A 18 20.05 1.62 13.41
N HIS A 19 20.18 2.91 13.73
CA HIS A 19 19.48 3.45 14.90
C HIS A 19 17.95 3.38 14.74
N GLY A 20 17.43 3.64 13.54
CA GLY A 20 15.99 3.52 13.29
C GLY A 20 15.47 2.07 13.37
N ILE A 21 16.27 1.07 12.94
CA ILE A 21 15.92 -0.35 13.10
C ILE A 21 15.95 -0.75 14.59
N ALA A 22 16.97 -0.28 15.34
CA ALA A 22 17.06 -0.52 16.78
C ALA A 22 15.87 0.10 17.53
N GLU A 23 15.47 1.31 17.16
CA GLU A 23 14.28 1.99 17.68
C GLU A 23 13.00 1.17 17.45
N VAL A 24 12.77 0.73 16.20
CA VAL A 24 11.61 -0.09 15.83
C VAL A 24 11.56 -1.40 16.64
N ALA A 25 12.70 -2.08 16.77
CA ALA A 25 12.79 -3.32 17.54
C ALA A 25 12.51 -3.10 19.04
N ALA A 26 13.05 -2.03 19.63
CA ALA A 26 12.83 -1.70 21.04
C ALA A 26 11.38 -1.25 21.31
N LEU A 27 10.74 -0.52 20.38
CA LEU A 27 9.33 -0.16 20.44
C LEU A 27 8.43 -1.41 20.44
N ALA A 28 8.76 -2.41 19.64
CA ALA A 28 8.05 -3.69 19.60
C ALA A 28 8.27 -4.56 20.87
N GLY A 29 9.18 -4.15 21.75
CA GLY A 29 9.41 -4.80 23.06
C GLY A 29 10.63 -5.72 23.14
N TYR A 30 11.41 -5.85 22.07
CA TYR A 30 12.64 -6.65 22.05
C TYR A 30 13.75 -5.98 22.85
N SER A 31 14.64 -6.79 23.45
CA SER A 31 15.94 -6.32 23.92
C SER A 31 16.86 -6.12 22.71
N VAL A 32 17.51 -4.99 22.64
CA VAL A 32 18.33 -4.60 21.48
C VAL A 32 19.74 -4.25 21.89
N THR A 33 20.72 -4.84 21.25
CA THR A 33 22.11 -4.39 21.34
C THR A 33 22.46 -3.62 20.08
N MET A 34 22.73 -2.32 20.18
CA MET A 34 23.12 -1.47 19.04
C MET A 34 24.62 -1.21 19.08
N ARG A 35 25.31 -1.58 18.01
CA ARG A 35 26.78 -1.56 17.93
C ARG A 35 27.29 -0.76 16.75
N ASP A 36 28.35 0.05 16.98
CA ASP A 36 29.19 0.58 15.89
C ASP A 36 30.68 0.47 16.25
N VAL A 37 31.56 0.77 15.28
CA VAL A 37 33.03 0.62 15.44
C VAL A 37 33.64 1.63 16.41
N GLU A 38 33.03 2.80 16.56
CA GLU A 38 33.45 3.86 17.45
C GLU A 38 32.31 4.29 18.39
N ARG A 39 32.69 4.65 19.62
CA ARG A 39 31.76 5.08 20.65
C ARG A 39 30.93 6.32 20.21
N GLU A 40 31.59 7.24 19.50
CA GLU A 40 30.94 8.47 18.99
C GLU A 40 29.72 8.14 18.07
N TYR A 41 29.84 7.13 17.20
CA TYR A 41 28.75 6.72 16.32
C TYR A 41 27.62 6.05 17.09
N VAL A 42 27.96 5.23 18.08
CA VAL A 42 26.98 4.57 18.96
C VAL A 42 26.19 5.60 19.76
N GLU A 43 26.89 6.57 20.37
CA GLU A 43 26.28 7.64 21.15
C GLU A 43 25.38 8.54 20.27
N ALA A 44 25.83 8.92 19.08
CA ALA A 44 25.05 9.71 18.14
C ALA A 44 23.79 8.96 17.65
N GLY A 45 23.89 7.65 17.42
CA GLY A 45 22.74 6.81 17.09
C GLY A 45 21.73 6.74 18.23
N TYR A 46 22.19 6.57 19.45
CA TYR A 46 21.36 6.54 20.65
C TYR A 46 20.65 7.88 20.91
N GLU A 47 21.38 9.01 20.79
CA GLU A 47 20.81 10.36 20.87
C GLU A 47 19.75 10.59 19.79
N SER A 48 19.93 10.02 18.58
CA SER A 48 18.95 10.10 17.49
C SER A 48 17.67 9.34 17.82
N ILE A 49 17.78 8.18 18.47
CA ILE A 49 16.62 7.40 18.96
C ILE A 49 15.90 8.18 20.06
N GLU A 50 16.64 8.69 21.08
CA GLU A 50 16.07 9.49 22.15
C GLU A 50 15.26 10.67 21.59
N TRP A 51 15.86 11.44 20.68
CA TRP A 51 15.19 12.55 20.00
C TRP A 51 13.93 12.12 19.22
N SER A 52 14.00 10.96 18.53
CA SER A 52 12.88 10.43 17.77
C SER A 52 11.72 10.04 18.70
N LEU A 53 12.01 9.30 19.77
CA LEU A 53 11.04 8.86 20.77
C LEU A 53 10.41 10.05 21.52
N GLU A 54 11.20 11.06 21.92
CA GLU A 54 10.68 12.29 22.51
C GLU A 54 9.69 12.99 21.58
N ARG A 55 9.98 13.01 20.28
CA ARG A 55 9.08 13.58 19.27
C ARG A 55 7.80 12.78 19.08
N LEU A 56 7.86 11.45 19.20
CA LEU A 56 6.67 10.59 19.18
C LEU A 56 5.82 10.83 20.45
N GLU A 57 6.45 10.93 21.63
CA GLU A 57 5.75 11.25 22.88
C GLU A 57 5.14 12.67 22.85
N GLU A 58 5.87 13.70 22.37
CA GLU A 58 5.35 15.07 22.20
C GLU A 58 4.13 15.15 21.28
N ARG A 59 4.00 14.23 20.32
CA ARG A 59 2.88 14.14 19.39
C ARG A 59 1.72 13.31 19.95
N GLY A 60 1.96 12.56 21.03
CA GLY A 60 1.01 11.62 21.59
C GLY A 60 0.99 10.25 20.87
N ASP A 61 2.00 9.98 20.02
CA ASP A 61 2.19 8.69 19.36
C ASP A 61 2.74 7.62 20.32
N LEU A 62 3.25 8.05 21.49
CA LEU A 62 3.71 7.20 22.58
C LEU A 62 3.10 7.64 23.91
N ASP A 63 2.80 6.67 24.77
CA ASP A 63 2.31 6.90 26.14
C ASP A 63 3.40 7.56 27.00
N GLU A 64 2.97 8.32 28.05
CA GLU A 64 3.87 8.92 29.03
C GLU A 64 4.76 7.84 29.72
N GLY A 65 6.07 7.98 29.60
CA GLY A 65 7.06 7.05 30.11
C GLY A 65 7.44 5.91 29.13
N ALA A 66 6.87 5.86 27.94
CA ALA A 66 7.26 4.90 26.92
C ALA A 66 8.68 5.17 26.39
N VAL A 67 9.10 6.43 26.36
CA VAL A 67 10.46 6.84 25.96
C VAL A 67 11.50 6.14 26.86
N GLU A 68 11.41 6.32 28.20
CA GLU A 68 12.35 5.70 29.16
C GLU A 68 12.33 4.17 29.05
N SER A 69 11.12 3.57 28.99
CA SER A 69 10.99 2.11 28.90
C SER A 69 11.49 1.53 27.58
N THR A 70 11.48 2.29 26.47
CA THR A 70 12.03 1.89 25.17
C THR A 70 13.55 2.02 25.16
N LEU A 71 14.08 3.13 25.66
CA LEU A 71 15.52 3.35 25.78
C LEU A 71 16.19 2.31 26.71
N ASP A 72 15.52 1.91 27.79
CA ASP A 72 16.00 0.86 28.70
C ASP A 72 16.17 -0.53 28.05
N ARG A 73 15.55 -0.76 26.88
CA ARG A 73 15.73 -1.98 26.08
C ARG A 73 16.92 -1.92 25.15
N ILE A 74 17.55 -0.76 24.95
CA ILE A 74 18.63 -0.57 24.00
C ILE A 74 19.96 -0.47 24.74
N ASP A 75 20.86 -1.43 24.51
CA ASP A 75 22.23 -1.41 25.02
C ASP A 75 23.20 -0.94 23.93
N PRO A 76 23.74 0.31 24.03
CA PRO A 76 24.68 0.87 23.08
C PRO A 76 26.10 0.40 23.36
N VAL A 77 26.68 -0.45 22.51
CA VAL A 77 27.99 -1.07 22.70
C VAL A 77 28.97 -0.84 21.54
N VAL A 78 30.25 -0.95 21.78
CA VAL A 78 31.31 -0.92 20.74
C VAL A 78 31.87 -2.31 20.48
N ASP A 79 31.96 -3.11 21.54
CA ASP A 79 32.51 -4.47 21.48
C ASP A 79 31.58 -5.40 20.70
N LEU A 80 32.12 -6.11 19.70
CA LEU A 80 31.30 -6.97 18.81
C LEU A 80 30.86 -8.25 19.52
N GLU A 81 31.71 -8.87 20.35
CA GLU A 81 31.36 -10.07 21.11
C GLU A 81 30.14 -9.77 22.02
N ALA A 82 30.24 -8.70 22.81
CA ALA A 82 29.12 -8.27 23.68
C ALA A 82 27.84 -7.93 22.89
N ALA A 83 27.96 -7.48 21.63
CA ALA A 83 26.81 -7.17 20.81
C ALA A 83 26.05 -8.42 20.35
N VAL A 84 26.73 -9.53 20.09
CA VAL A 84 26.15 -10.65 19.33
C VAL A 84 26.09 -11.98 20.10
N GLU A 85 26.77 -12.10 21.24
CA GLU A 85 26.91 -13.38 21.97
C GLU A 85 25.59 -13.97 22.47
N GLU A 86 24.55 -13.16 22.69
CA GLU A 86 23.22 -13.57 23.14
C GLU A 86 22.14 -13.31 22.06
N ALA A 87 22.50 -12.87 20.85
CA ALA A 87 21.54 -12.46 19.84
C ALA A 87 20.85 -13.66 19.16
N ASP A 88 19.52 -13.61 19.08
CA ASP A 88 18.70 -14.53 18.31
C ASP A 88 18.65 -14.13 16.83
N VAL A 89 18.57 -12.81 16.56
CA VAL A 89 18.60 -12.22 15.21
C VAL A 89 19.63 -11.10 15.18
N ILE A 90 20.48 -11.10 14.16
CA ILE A 90 21.54 -10.11 13.95
C ILE A 90 21.24 -9.36 12.65
N VAL A 91 20.89 -8.06 12.79
CA VAL A 91 20.60 -7.17 11.68
C VAL A 91 21.83 -6.35 11.32
N GLU A 92 22.34 -6.53 10.12
CA GLU A 92 23.48 -5.78 9.62
C GLU A 92 23.01 -4.54 8.86
N ALA A 93 23.43 -3.35 9.30
CA ALA A 93 23.13 -2.04 8.72
C ALA A 93 24.40 -1.16 8.61
N VAL A 94 25.54 -1.78 8.30
CA VAL A 94 26.83 -1.10 8.08
C VAL A 94 26.92 -0.54 6.65
N PRO A 95 27.93 0.31 6.31
CA PRO A 95 28.05 0.92 4.98
C PRO A 95 27.91 -0.07 3.82
N GLU A 96 27.27 0.38 2.74
CA GLU A 96 26.88 -0.40 1.57
C GLU A 96 28.09 -0.77 0.69
N GLN A 97 29.00 -1.52 1.27
CA GLN A 97 30.22 -2.04 0.63
C GLN A 97 30.40 -3.51 0.96
N ARG A 98 30.43 -4.35 -0.09
CA ARG A 98 30.52 -5.82 0.04
C ARG A 98 31.68 -6.27 0.94
N SER A 99 32.86 -5.63 0.84
CA SER A 99 34.04 -5.98 1.65
C SER A 99 33.81 -5.69 3.13
N ILE A 100 33.19 -4.55 3.47
CA ILE A 100 32.89 -4.19 4.86
C ILE A 100 31.89 -5.16 5.45
N LYS A 101 30.78 -5.45 4.73
CA LYS A 101 29.76 -6.39 5.20
C LYS A 101 30.34 -7.80 5.38
N ALA A 102 31.19 -8.26 4.44
CA ALA A 102 31.85 -9.57 4.53
C ALA A 102 32.77 -9.66 5.76
N ASP A 103 33.58 -8.63 6.05
CA ASP A 103 34.46 -8.57 7.22
C ASP A 103 33.65 -8.56 8.53
N VAL A 104 32.51 -7.85 8.54
CA VAL A 104 31.59 -7.81 9.69
C VAL A 104 31.00 -9.20 9.93
N TYR A 105 30.47 -9.89 8.90
CA TYR A 105 29.93 -11.23 9.06
C TYR A 105 30.98 -12.24 9.52
N ALA A 106 32.18 -12.20 8.94
CA ALA A 106 33.28 -13.09 9.36
C ALA A 106 33.61 -12.94 10.84
N SER A 107 33.68 -11.69 11.32
CA SER A 107 33.95 -11.40 12.74
C SER A 107 32.74 -11.74 13.63
N THR A 108 31.50 -11.51 13.17
CA THR A 108 30.26 -11.83 13.89
C THR A 108 30.15 -13.31 14.17
N LEU A 109 30.48 -14.16 13.19
CA LEU A 109 30.39 -15.62 13.31
C LEU A 109 31.36 -16.23 14.34
N GLU A 110 32.40 -15.51 14.73
CA GLU A 110 33.30 -15.97 15.78
C GLU A 110 32.66 -15.96 17.18
N HIS A 111 31.60 -15.18 17.36
CA HIS A 111 30.96 -14.90 18.66
C HIS A 111 29.46 -15.19 18.69
N ALA A 112 28.77 -15.10 17.54
CA ALA A 112 27.33 -15.30 17.47
C ALA A 112 26.91 -16.74 17.74
N PRO A 113 25.77 -16.97 18.43
CA PRO A 113 25.22 -18.30 18.64
C PRO A 113 25.02 -19.07 17.32
N ASP A 114 25.25 -20.39 17.35
CA ASP A 114 25.08 -21.26 16.17
C ASP A 114 23.62 -21.19 15.61
N GLY A 115 22.66 -20.89 16.46
CA GLY A 115 21.24 -20.78 16.14
C GLY A 115 20.81 -19.42 15.60
N ALA A 116 21.63 -18.40 15.70
CA ALA A 116 21.28 -17.04 15.31
C ALA A 116 20.94 -16.91 13.81
N ILE A 117 19.95 -16.08 13.51
CA ILE A 117 19.59 -15.68 12.15
C ILE A 117 20.35 -14.41 11.79
N LEU A 118 20.96 -14.40 10.62
CA LEU A 118 21.67 -13.25 10.07
C LEU A 118 20.80 -12.58 9.00
N VAL A 119 20.58 -11.28 9.13
CA VAL A 119 19.85 -10.51 8.11
C VAL A 119 20.64 -9.29 7.68
N SER A 120 20.62 -8.96 6.39
CA SER A 120 21.23 -7.75 5.86
C SER A 120 20.17 -6.72 5.50
N ASN A 121 20.39 -5.47 5.90
CA ASN A 121 19.58 -4.33 5.46
C ASN A 121 20.15 -3.68 4.18
N THR A 122 20.89 -4.43 3.38
CA THR A 122 21.38 -3.94 2.08
C THR A 122 20.22 -3.52 1.19
N SER A 123 20.41 -2.47 0.39
CA SER A 123 19.45 -1.99 -0.61
C SER A 123 19.77 -2.45 -2.03
N SER A 124 21.00 -2.95 -2.27
CA SER A 124 21.49 -3.20 -3.63
C SER A 124 22.37 -4.45 -3.76
N LEU A 125 23.09 -4.85 -2.69
CA LEU A 125 24.01 -5.97 -2.77
C LEU A 125 23.27 -7.32 -2.77
N SER A 126 23.82 -8.30 -3.48
CA SER A 126 23.27 -9.66 -3.56
C SER A 126 23.28 -10.33 -2.18
N ILE A 127 22.11 -10.77 -1.74
CA ILE A 127 21.93 -11.55 -0.51
C ILE A 127 22.65 -12.89 -0.62
N THR A 128 22.62 -13.52 -1.78
CA THR A 128 23.31 -14.78 -2.08
C THR A 128 24.83 -14.63 -1.92
N ASP A 129 25.39 -13.53 -2.47
CA ASP A 129 26.81 -13.25 -2.36
C ASP A 129 27.23 -12.95 -0.91
N LEU A 130 26.42 -12.23 -0.15
CA LEU A 130 26.66 -11.97 1.26
C LEU A 130 26.52 -13.24 2.10
N ALA A 131 25.52 -14.07 1.83
CA ALA A 131 25.37 -15.37 2.50
C ALA A 131 26.56 -16.29 2.27
N SER A 132 27.18 -16.23 1.08
CA SER A 132 28.30 -17.10 0.70
C SER A 132 29.57 -16.92 1.53
N VAL A 133 29.72 -15.78 2.23
CA VAL A 133 30.85 -15.53 3.13
C VAL A 133 30.58 -16.04 4.55
N THR A 134 29.37 -16.55 4.81
CA THR A 134 28.98 -17.16 6.09
C THR A 134 29.06 -18.68 6.02
N ASP A 135 29.12 -19.34 7.19
CA ASP A 135 29.08 -20.79 7.30
C ASP A 135 27.64 -21.33 7.47
N ARG A 136 26.64 -20.45 7.42
CA ARG A 136 25.20 -20.76 7.64
C ARG A 136 24.29 -20.01 6.64
N PRO A 137 24.46 -20.21 5.32
CA PRO A 137 23.68 -19.49 4.33
C PRO A 137 22.16 -19.82 4.39
N ASP A 138 21.81 -20.97 4.96
CA ASP A 138 20.41 -21.36 5.23
C ASP A 138 19.74 -20.48 6.29
N ARG A 139 20.52 -19.81 7.15
CA ARG A 139 20.07 -18.88 8.19
C ARG A 139 20.37 -17.42 7.85
N PHE A 140 20.52 -17.12 6.57
CA PHE A 140 20.81 -15.79 6.07
C PHE A 140 19.73 -15.35 5.08
N CYS A 141 19.23 -14.10 5.23
CA CYS A 141 18.32 -13.49 4.25
C CYS A 141 18.49 -11.95 4.25
N GLY A 142 17.81 -11.28 3.32
CA GLY A 142 17.66 -9.83 3.35
C GLY A 142 16.48 -9.41 4.20
N MET A 143 16.62 -8.29 4.90
CA MET A 143 15.53 -7.58 5.60
C MET A 143 15.70 -6.09 5.34
N HIS A 144 15.22 -5.65 4.19
CA HIS A 144 15.44 -4.30 3.68
C HIS A 144 14.37 -3.35 4.19
N PHE A 145 14.76 -2.49 5.12
CA PHE A 145 13.92 -1.40 5.64
C PHE A 145 14.05 -0.16 4.77
N PHE A 146 12.99 0.63 4.72
CA PHE A 146 12.97 1.91 4.02
C PHE A 146 13.18 3.09 4.98
N ASN A 147 13.80 4.15 4.50
CA ASN A 147 14.17 5.30 5.31
C ASN A 147 13.02 6.34 5.42
N PRO A 148 12.67 6.78 6.62
CA PRO A 148 13.15 6.34 7.93
C PRO A 148 12.42 5.07 8.43
N PRO A 149 13.12 4.09 9.04
CA PRO A 149 12.52 2.81 9.47
C PRO A 149 11.30 2.97 10.37
N VAL A 150 11.30 3.93 11.25
CA VAL A 150 10.22 4.20 12.20
C VAL A 150 8.89 4.58 11.51
N ARG A 151 8.95 5.20 10.33
CA ARG A 151 7.76 5.70 9.62
C ARG A 151 7.35 4.84 8.43
N MET A 152 8.32 4.23 7.76
CA MET A 152 8.05 3.45 6.56
C MET A 152 7.47 2.08 6.94
N PRO A 153 6.29 1.73 6.41
CA PRO A 153 5.65 0.47 6.77
C PRO A 153 6.31 -0.75 6.10
N LEU A 154 6.87 -0.59 4.90
CA LEU A 154 7.40 -1.69 4.11
C LEU A 154 8.71 -2.25 4.68
N VAL A 155 8.79 -3.58 4.68
CA VAL A 155 10.04 -4.34 4.76
C VAL A 155 10.05 -5.38 3.63
N GLU A 156 11.06 -5.34 2.76
CA GLU A 156 11.30 -6.42 1.81
C GLU A 156 12.07 -7.54 2.52
N VAL A 157 11.55 -8.77 2.47
CA VAL A 157 12.20 -9.98 2.99
C VAL A 157 12.73 -10.78 1.81
N ILE A 158 14.06 -10.80 1.63
CA ILE A 158 14.70 -11.26 0.41
C ILE A 158 15.34 -12.63 0.62
N ALA A 159 14.95 -13.60 -0.20
CA ALA A 159 15.55 -14.93 -0.24
C ALA A 159 16.90 -14.92 -0.98
N GLY A 160 17.97 -15.36 -0.32
CA GLY A 160 19.18 -15.80 -1.02
C GLY A 160 19.00 -17.20 -1.60
N ALA A 161 19.95 -17.66 -2.43
CA ALA A 161 19.86 -18.94 -3.12
C ALA A 161 19.74 -20.15 -2.17
N ASP A 162 20.37 -20.09 -1.00
CA ASP A 162 20.42 -21.17 -0.02
C ASP A 162 19.62 -20.88 1.26
N THR A 163 18.88 -19.75 1.31
CA THR A 163 18.06 -19.38 2.47
C THR A 163 16.96 -20.42 2.72
N ALA A 164 16.90 -20.96 3.94
CA ALA A 164 15.87 -21.93 4.30
C ALA A 164 14.47 -21.27 4.36
N PRO A 165 13.41 -21.96 3.95
CA PRO A 165 12.04 -21.45 4.06
C PRO A 165 11.67 -21.04 5.49
N GLU A 166 12.12 -21.79 6.49
CA GLU A 166 11.87 -21.52 7.91
C GLU A 166 12.53 -20.23 8.38
N THR A 167 13.66 -19.84 7.78
CA THR A 167 14.33 -18.55 8.03
C THR A 167 13.50 -17.40 7.46
N LEU A 168 13.00 -17.55 6.23
CA LEU A 168 12.12 -16.54 5.61
C LEU A 168 10.79 -16.40 6.37
N ASP A 169 10.21 -17.52 6.83
CA ASP A 169 8.97 -17.49 7.61
C ASP A 169 9.17 -16.76 8.93
N LEU A 170 10.28 -17.05 9.64
CA LEU A 170 10.62 -16.37 10.89
C LEU A 170 10.83 -14.87 10.68
N VAL A 171 11.64 -14.47 9.69
CA VAL A 171 11.96 -13.04 9.45
C VAL A 171 10.73 -12.28 8.95
N THR A 172 9.84 -12.95 8.19
CA THR A 172 8.55 -12.35 7.81
C THR A 172 7.68 -12.10 9.04
N ALA A 173 7.52 -13.10 9.93
CA ALA A 173 6.75 -12.95 11.15
C ALA A 173 7.38 -11.91 12.11
N LEU A 174 8.72 -11.84 12.18
CA LEU A 174 9.41 -10.80 12.93
C LEU A 174 9.11 -9.41 12.37
N ALA A 175 9.14 -9.22 11.04
CA ALA A 175 8.79 -7.94 10.44
C ALA A 175 7.36 -7.50 10.77
N GLU A 176 6.40 -8.45 10.78
CA GLU A 176 5.01 -8.20 11.21
C GLU A 176 4.94 -7.80 12.69
N ASP A 177 5.66 -8.50 13.57
CA ASP A 177 5.69 -8.20 15.00
C ASP A 177 6.37 -6.85 15.31
N LEU A 178 7.30 -6.43 14.45
CA LEU A 178 7.89 -5.08 14.47
C LEU A 178 6.92 -3.99 13.96
N GLY A 179 5.66 -4.31 13.69
CA GLY A 179 4.67 -3.39 13.15
C GLY A 179 4.91 -3.00 11.70
N LYS A 180 5.62 -3.83 10.93
CA LYS A 180 5.89 -3.62 9.50
C LYS A 180 4.99 -4.47 8.62
N GLU A 181 4.91 -4.09 7.36
CA GLU A 181 4.23 -4.84 6.31
C GLU A 181 5.27 -5.53 5.42
N PRO A 182 5.58 -6.81 5.66
CA PRO A 182 6.58 -7.51 4.87
C PRO A 182 6.06 -7.85 3.47
N VAL A 183 6.95 -7.72 2.49
CA VAL A 183 6.76 -8.25 1.14
C VAL A 183 7.92 -9.21 0.83
N ARG A 184 7.60 -10.44 0.43
CA ARG A 184 8.61 -11.45 0.10
C ARG A 184 9.16 -11.26 -1.30
N VAL A 185 10.48 -11.15 -1.39
CA VAL A 185 11.27 -11.21 -2.62
C VAL A 185 11.76 -12.65 -2.75
N ARG A 186 11.15 -13.42 -3.65
CA ARG A 186 11.34 -14.88 -3.75
C ARG A 186 12.73 -15.27 -4.23
N LYS A 187 13.38 -14.38 -5.00
CA LYS A 187 14.73 -14.56 -5.51
C LYS A 187 15.52 -13.29 -5.35
N ASP A 188 16.79 -13.47 -4.99
CA ASP A 188 17.77 -12.40 -4.99
C ASP A 188 17.90 -11.79 -6.38
N SER A 189 17.46 -10.55 -6.52
CA SER A 189 17.45 -9.80 -7.78
C SER A 189 17.96 -8.39 -7.54
N PRO A 190 18.82 -7.84 -8.41
CA PRO A 190 19.34 -6.49 -8.26
C PRO A 190 18.22 -5.44 -8.13
N GLY A 191 18.26 -4.65 -7.05
CA GLY A 191 17.25 -3.64 -6.75
C GLY A 191 15.96 -4.18 -6.13
N PHE A 192 15.88 -5.49 -5.87
CA PHE A 192 14.73 -6.19 -5.28
C PHE A 192 13.42 -5.89 -6.02
N ILE A 193 12.38 -5.34 -5.36
CA ILE A 193 11.13 -4.92 -6.02
C ILE A 193 11.13 -3.40 -6.20
N VAL A 194 11.18 -2.64 -5.10
CA VAL A 194 10.92 -1.19 -5.16
C VAL A 194 11.98 -0.46 -5.98
N ASN A 195 13.25 -0.67 -5.69
CA ASN A 195 14.33 0.01 -6.43
C ASN A 195 14.37 -0.43 -7.89
N ARG A 196 14.03 -1.69 -8.19
CA ARG A 196 14.00 -2.22 -9.55
C ARG A 196 12.95 -1.57 -10.44
N VAL A 197 11.83 -1.13 -9.88
CA VAL A 197 10.78 -0.41 -10.63
C VAL A 197 10.98 1.10 -10.55
N LEU A 198 11.23 1.62 -9.34
CA LEU A 198 11.26 3.07 -9.08
C LEU A 198 12.45 3.76 -9.74
N VAL A 199 13.65 3.18 -9.65
CA VAL A 199 14.87 3.84 -10.13
C VAL A 199 14.91 3.95 -11.65
N PRO A 200 14.55 2.93 -12.45
CA PRO A 200 14.34 3.08 -13.90
C PRO A 200 13.24 4.07 -14.26
N PHE A 201 12.16 4.16 -13.48
CA PHE A 201 11.10 5.15 -13.70
C PHE A 201 11.63 6.59 -13.54
N VAL A 202 12.41 6.88 -12.50
CA VAL A 202 13.08 8.17 -12.30
C VAL A 202 14.13 8.44 -13.38
N ASN A 203 14.87 7.42 -13.78
CA ASN A 203 15.85 7.52 -14.84
C ASN A 203 15.20 7.88 -16.19
N GLU A 204 14.04 7.30 -16.50
CA GLU A 204 13.29 7.63 -17.70
C GLU A 204 12.74 9.05 -17.68
N ALA A 205 12.33 9.57 -16.52
CA ALA A 205 12.00 10.98 -16.35
C ALA A 205 13.19 11.87 -16.72
N ALA A 206 14.40 11.53 -16.26
CA ALA A 206 15.61 12.25 -16.63
C ALA A 206 15.96 12.14 -18.14
N TRP A 207 15.74 10.98 -18.77
CA TRP A 207 15.89 10.83 -20.21
C TRP A 207 14.89 11.66 -21.04
N LEU A 208 13.68 11.91 -20.50
CA LEU A 208 12.71 12.84 -21.10
C LEU A 208 13.24 14.28 -21.11
N LEU A 209 13.89 14.68 -20.01
CA LEU A 209 14.53 15.99 -19.87
C LEU A 209 15.72 16.14 -20.86
N ASP A 210 16.61 15.15 -20.89
CA ASP A 210 17.78 15.16 -21.79
C ASP A 210 17.41 15.16 -23.28
N ALA A 211 16.25 14.63 -23.64
CA ALA A 211 15.71 14.63 -24.99
C ALA A 211 14.94 15.90 -25.34
N ASP A 212 14.88 16.93 -24.47
CA ASP A 212 14.01 18.10 -24.60
C ASP A 212 12.52 17.74 -24.88
N ALA A 213 12.09 16.53 -24.44
CA ALA A 213 10.75 16.04 -24.67
C ALA A 213 9.74 16.61 -23.66
N ALA A 214 10.18 16.88 -22.42
CA ALA A 214 9.38 17.50 -21.38
C ALA A 214 10.26 18.28 -20.39
N SER A 215 9.70 19.33 -19.76
CA SER A 215 10.36 20.04 -18.66
C SER A 215 10.20 19.26 -17.35
N VAL A 216 11.02 19.60 -16.34
CA VAL A 216 10.92 19.05 -14.98
C VAL A 216 9.50 19.18 -14.44
N GLU A 217 8.90 20.38 -14.56
CA GLU A 217 7.57 20.67 -14.07
C GLU A 217 6.47 19.90 -14.80
N THR A 218 6.63 19.68 -16.12
CA THR A 218 5.67 18.91 -16.93
C THR A 218 5.69 17.44 -16.53
N VAL A 219 6.88 16.87 -16.33
CA VAL A 219 7.04 15.48 -15.87
C VAL A 219 6.39 15.30 -14.50
N ASP A 220 6.73 16.16 -13.54
CA ASP A 220 6.24 16.05 -12.18
C ASP A 220 4.73 16.31 -12.07
N ALA A 221 4.20 17.27 -12.82
CA ALA A 221 2.75 17.48 -12.93
C ALA A 221 2.04 16.25 -13.55
N THR A 222 2.66 15.60 -14.54
CA THR A 222 2.12 14.39 -15.16
C THR A 222 2.09 13.23 -14.16
N VAL A 223 3.19 13.02 -13.43
CA VAL A 223 3.31 11.95 -12.43
C VAL A 223 2.27 12.11 -11.33
N THR A 224 2.09 13.32 -10.80
CA THR A 224 1.14 13.57 -9.70
C THR A 224 -0.31 13.61 -10.14
N THR A 225 -0.61 14.06 -11.36
CA THR A 225 -1.99 14.26 -11.80
C THR A 225 -2.54 13.07 -12.61
N ALA A 226 -1.68 12.45 -13.46
CA ALA A 226 -2.12 11.43 -14.40
C ALA A 226 -1.70 10.00 -13.99
N LEU A 227 -0.74 9.85 -13.09
CA LEU A 227 -0.38 8.57 -12.46
C LEU A 227 -0.76 8.50 -10.98
N ASP A 228 -1.33 9.60 -10.44
CA ASP A 228 -1.82 9.73 -9.07
C ASP A 228 -0.76 9.37 -7.99
N LEU A 229 0.50 9.77 -8.23
CA LEU A 229 1.56 9.63 -7.23
C LEU A 229 1.57 10.86 -6.30
N PRO A 230 1.99 10.70 -5.03
CA PRO A 230 1.96 11.78 -4.04
C PRO A 230 2.96 12.91 -4.33
N MET A 231 3.99 12.64 -5.15
CA MET A 231 4.99 13.61 -5.59
C MET A 231 5.52 13.28 -6.98
N GLY A 232 6.09 14.28 -7.66
CA GLY A 232 6.69 14.11 -8.97
C GLY A 232 7.95 13.25 -8.95
N ALA A 233 8.38 12.76 -10.12
CA ALA A 233 9.56 11.91 -10.25
C ALA A 233 10.86 12.65 -9.87
N PHE A 234 10.97 13.92 -10.23
CA PHE A 234 12.14 14.74 -9.89
C PHE A 234 12.09 15.25 -8.45
N GLU A 235 10.90 15.58 -7.93
CA GLU A 235 10.75 15.87 -6.50
C GLU A 235 11.12 14.66 -5.65
N LEU A 236 10.76 13.45 -6.06
CA LEU A 236 11.13 12.21 -5.40
C LEU A 236 12.64 11.95 -5.47
N ALA A 237 13.27 12.18 -6.64
CA ALA A 237 14.73 12.09 -6.77
C ALA A 237 15.45 13.04 -5.82
N ASP A 238 14.96 14.27 -5.69
CA ASP A 238 15.50 15.27 -4.76
C ASP A 238 15.24 14.91 -3.28
N GLN A 239 14.13 14.23 -2.98
CA GLN A 239 13.80 13.76 -1.64
C GLN A 239 14.72 12.60 -1.19
N ILE A 240 14.94 11.63 -2.07
CA ILE A 240 15.82 10.47 -1.83
C ILE A 240 17.27 10.91 -1.81
N GLY A 241 17.63 11.80 -2.72
CA GLY A 241 18.97 12.24 -3.06
C GLY A 241 19.42 11.66 -4.39
N VAL A 242 19.78 12.54 -5.33
CA VAL A 242 20.22 12.18 -6.69
C VAL A 242 21.39 11.20 -6.69
N ASP A 243 22.33 11.32 -5.74
CA ASP A 243 23.45 10.40 -5.57
C ASP A 243 23.00 9.00 -5.16
N VAL A 244 21.95 8.86 -4.35
CA VAL A 244 21.38 7.55 -3.96
C VAL A 244 20.72 6.89 -5.15
N VAL A 245 19.90 7.65 -5.91
CA VAL A 245 19.27 7.17 -7.15
C VAL A 245 20.34 6.71 -8.15
N LEU A 246 21.40 7.52 -8.32
CA LEU A 246 22.49 7.23 -9.24
C LEU A 246 23.27 5.98 -8.80
N HIS A 247 23.58 5.83 -7.50
CA HIS A 247 24.27 4.66 -6.97
C HIS A 247 23.52 3.35 -7.28
N VAL A 248 22.21 3.32 -7.04
CA VAL A 248 21.38 2.15 -7.37
C VAL A 248 21.35 1.91 -8.88
N LEU A 249 21.24 2.97 -9.67
CA LEU A 249 21.18 2.86 -11.12
C LEU A 249 22.50 2.36 -11.72
N GLU A 250 23.64 2.82 -11.21
CA GLU A 250 24.96 2.33 -11.61
C GLU A 250 25.11 0.83 -11.29
N HIS A 251 24.66 0.40 -10.11
CA HIS A 251 24.63 -1.01 -9.75
C HIS A 251 23.75 -1.85 -10.70
N LEU A 252 22.55 -1.36 -11.02
CA LEU A 252 21.67 -2.02 -12.02
C LEU A 252 22.33 -2.05 -13.40
N HIS A 253 23.00 -0.98 -13.82
CA HIS A 253 23.71 -0.92 -15.08
C HIS A 253 24.89 -1.91 -15.16
N GLU A 254 25.69 -1.99 -14.10
CA GLU A 254 26.80 -2.95 -14.02
C GLU A 254 26.33 -4.41 -14.03
N THR A 255 25.18 -4.68 -13.41
CA THR A 255 24.70 -6.06 -13.20
C THR A 255 23.78 -6.52 -14.31
N LEU A 256 22.90 -5.66 -14.81
CA LEU A 256 21.83 -5.99 -15.77
C LEU A 256 22.06 -5.37 -17.16
N GLY A 257 23.01 -4.43 -17.31
CA GLY A 257 23.49 -3.94 -18.60
C GLY A 257 22.88 -2.62 -19.07
N GLU A 258 23.02 -2.35 -20.38
CA GLU A 258 22.78 -1.05 -21.03
C GLU A 258 21.34 -0.50 -20.88
N ALA A 259 20.36 -1.33 -20.57
CA ALA A 259 18.99 -0.87 -20.31
C ALA A 259 18.91 0.09 -19.12
N TYR A 260 19.83 -0.04 -18.16
CA TYR A 260 19.88 0.75 -16.92
C TYR A 260 20.92 1.88 -16.97
N ARG A 261 21.40 2.24 -18.15
CA ARG A 261 22.35 3.32 -18.29
C ARG A 261 21.82 4.62 -17.70
N PRO A 262 22.59 5.29 -16.79
CA PRO A 262 22.18 6.56 -16.20
C PRO A 262 21.97 7.66 -17.24
N ALA A 263 20.91 8.44 -17.07
CA ALA A 263 20.65 9.63 -17.86
C ALA A 263 21.68 10.73 -17.56
N PRO A 264 22.16 11.49 -18.57
CA PRO A 264 23.10 12.58 -18.39
C PRO A 264 22.68 13.60 -17.32
N ALA A 265 21.41 13.95 -17.25
CA ALA A 265 20.90 14.92 -16.26
C ALA A 265 21.11 14.48 -14.81
N LEU A 266 21.04 13.18 -14.51
CA LEU A 266 21.34 12.66 -13.16
C LEU A 266 22.84 12.77 -12.87
N LEU A 267 23.69 12.42 -13.84
CA LEU A 267 25.15 12.52 -13.71
C LEU A 267 25.60 13.96 -13.50
N GLU A 268 25.06 14.92 -14.29
CA GLU A 268 25.36 16.34 -14.16
C GLU A 268 24.99 16.90 -12.78
N LYS A 269 23.84 16.49 -12.23
CA LYS A 269 23.42 16.90 -10.89
C LYS A 269 24.36 16.36 -9.81
N ALA A 270 24.76 15.10 -9.92
CA ALA A 270 25.69 14.47 -8.98
C ALA A 270 27.07 15.12 -9.05
N ASP A 271 27.62 15.35 -10.25
CA ASP A 271 28.91 16.02 -10.47
C ASP A 271 28.91 17.46 -9.96
N ALA A 272 27.78 18.16 -10.08
CA ALA A 272 27.62 19.52 -9.55
C ALA A 272 27.42 19.57 -8.03
N GLY A 273 27.20 18.43 -7.36
CA GLY A 273 26.90 18.37 -5.94
C GLY A 273 25.50 18.91 -5.57
N THR A 274 24.60 19.04 -6.56
CA THR A 274 23.21 19.45 -6.37
C THR A 274 22.33 18.20 -6.19
N LEU A 275 22.32 17.68 -4.96
CA LEU A 275 21.84 16.33 -4.65
C LEU A 275 20.40 16.31 -4.12
N GLY A 276 19.64 17.40 -4.27
CA GLY A 276 18.29 17.51 -3.79
C GLY A 276 18.16 18.22 -2.43
N LYS A 277 17.10 17.89 -1.69
CA LYS A 277 16.76 18.57 -0.40
C LYS A 277 17.91 18.59 0.59
N LYS A 278 18.74 17.56 0.66
CA LYS A 278 19.88 17.49 1.58
C LYS A 278 21.00 18.51 1.30
N THR A 279 21.05 19.05 0.08
CA THR A 279 22.01 20.10 -0.32
C THR A 279 21.33 21.44 -0.60
N GLY A 280 20.01 21.55 -0.33
CA GLY A 280 19.21 22.75 -0.61
C GLY A 280 18.83 22.91 -2.08
N THR A 281 19.51 22.20 -2.99
CA THR A 281 19.27 22.30 -4.45
C THR A 281 19.42 20.93 -5.10
N GLY A 282 18.52 20.62 -6.03
CA GLY A 282 18.53 19.43 -6.87
C GLY A 282 17.99 19.75 -8.25
N PHE A 283 16.94 19.08 -8.68
CA PHE A 283 16.13 19.48 -9.83
C PHE A 283 15.32 20.74 -9.51
N TYR A 284 15.00 20.94 -8.24
CA TYR A 284 14.38 22.14 -7.68
C TYR A 284 15.33 22.88 -6.74
N ASP A 285 15.00 24.15 -6.47
CA ASP A 285 15.70 25.01 -5.50
C ASP A 285 14.86 25.11 -4.22
N TYR A 286 15.25 24.38 -3.19
CA TYR A 286 14.56 24.29 -1.91
C TYR A 286 14.87 25.45 -0.95
N ASP A 287 15.91 26.22 -1.26
CA ASP A 287 16.22 27.47 -0.54
C ASP A 287 15.36 28.64 -1.03
N ALA A 288 14.67 28.46 -2.17
CA ALA A 288 13.76 29.42 -2.76
C ALA A 288 12.29 28.92 -2.72
N ASP A 289 11.75 28.50 -3.88
CA ASP A 289 10.33 28.20 -4.05
C ASP A 289 10.00 26.69 -3.87
N GLY A 290 11.01 25.82 -3.73
CA GLY A 290 10.85 24.37 -3.66
C GLY A 290 10.28 23.77 -4.96
N ALA A 291 9.63 22.61 -4.85
CA ALA A 291 9.02 21.93 -5.99
C ALA A 291 7.73 22.65 -6.43
N ALA A 292 7.80 23.44 -7.51
CA ALA A 292 6.71 24.31 -7.98
C ALA A 292 6.21 23.88 -9.36
N TYR A 293 5.44 22.77 -9.44
CA TYR A 293 4.91 22.25 -10.72
C TYR A 293 3.37 22.22 -10.80
N ALA A 294 2.65 22.65 -9.77
CA ALA A 294 1.18 22.60 -9.72
C ALA A 294 0.47 23.35 -10.87
N SER A 295 1.16 24.29 -11.55
CA SER A 295 0.63 25.05 -12.68
C SER A 295 1.02 24.49 -14.05
N ALA A 296 1.86 23.44 -14.09
CA ALA A 296 2.26 22.81 -15.34
C ALA A 296 1.14 21.90 -15.89
N THR A 297 1.11 21.72 -17.20
CA THR A 297 0.09 20.90 -17.85
C THR A 297 0.62 19.47 -17.97
N PRO A 298 -0.11 18.45 -17.49
CA PRO A 298 0.23 17.05 -17.71
C PRO A 298 0.30 16.70 -19.19
N ASP A 299 1.16 15.74 -19.55
CA ASP A 299 1.38 15.26 -20.91
C ASP A 299 1.16 13.74 -20.98
N ASP A 300 0.22 13.31 -21.82
CA ASP A 300 -0.14 11.91 -21.95
C ASP A 300 0.97 11.04 -22.56
N ALA A 301 1.80 11.59 -23.46
CA ALA A 301 2.95 10.85 -23.99
C ALA A 301 4.02 10.63 -22.92
N VAL A 302 4.23 11.59 -22.02
CA VAL A 302 5.09 11.45 -20.83
C VAL A 302 4.54 10.35 -19.94
N ARG A 303 3.24 10.38 -19.63
CA ARG A 303 2.55 9.39 -18.82
C ARG A 303 2.73 7.97 -19.37
N GLN A 304 2.39 7.77 -20.64
CA GLN A 304 2.49 6.46 -21.29
C GLN A 304 3.94 5.94 -21.33
N ARG A 305 4.90 6.81 -21.55
CA ARG A 305 6.31 6.42 -21.62
C ARG A 305 6.85 5.99 -20.26
N LEU A 306 6.55 6.74 -19.18
CA LEU A 306 6.93 6.39 -17.82
C LEU A 306 6.27 5.08 -17.38
N LEU A 307 4.97 4.94 -17.65
CA LEU A 307 4.23 3.72 -17.30
C LEU A 307 4.73 2.49 -18.08
N ALA A 308 5.10 2.66 -19.37
CA ALA A 308 5.63 1.57 -20.19
C ALA A 308 6.96 1.03 -19.63
N VAL A 309 7.85 1.90 -19.13
CA VAL A 309 9.09 1.47 -18.47
C VAL A 309 8.79 0.76 -17.17
N ALA A 310 7.91 1.31 -16.32
CA ALA A 310 7.52 0.66 -15.06
C ALA A 310 6.87 -0.72 -15.30
N ALA A 311 5.99 -0.84 -16.30
CA ALA A 311 5.37 -2.10 -16.70
C ALA A 311 6.39 -3.15 -17.20
N ASN A 312 7.43 -2.70 -17.94
CA ASN A 312 8.48 -3.59 -18.42
C ASN A 312 9.32 -4.16 -17.27
N GLU A 313 9.66 -3.34 -16.27
CA GLU A 313 10.35 -3.80 -15.05
C GLU A 313 9.47 -4.74 -14.22
N THR A 314 8.19 -4.39 -14.05
CA THR A 314 7.19 -5.23 -13.38
C THR A 314 7.10 -6.61 -14.04
N ALA A 315 6.98 -6.64 -15.38
CA ALA A 315 6.95 -7.89 -16.14
C ALA A 315 8.24 -8.71 -15.97
N GLY A 316 9.40 -8.04 -15.95
CA GLY A 316 10.69 -8.69 -15.71
C GLY A 316 10.73 -9.38 -14.33
N LEU A 317 10.29 -8.70 -13.27
CA LEU A 317 10.22 -9.26 -11.92
C LEU A 317 9.27 -10.47 -11.83
N ILE A 318 8.13 -10.41 -12.51
CA ILE A 318 7.17 -11.53 -12.57
C ILE A 318 7.77 -12.71 -13.37
N GLY A 319 8.32 -12.43 -14.56
CA GLY A 319 8.90 -13.46 -15.43
C GLY A 319 10.10 -14.18 -14.81
N ASP A 320 10.89 -13.46 -14.01
CA ASP A 320 12.03 -14.02 -13.26
C ASP A 320 11.60 -14.72 -11.94
N ASP A 321 10.30 -14.73 -11.62
CA ASP A 321 9.72 -15.27 -10.37
C ASP A 321 10.32 -14.63 -9.10
N VAL A 322 10.57 -13.32 -9.17
CA VAL A 322 11.03 -12.51 -8.02
C VAL A 322 9.86 -12.18 -7.10
N ALA A 323 8.74 -11.77 -7.70
CA ALA A 323 7.48 -11.50 -7.00
C ALA A 323 6.30 -11.61 -8.00
N ASP A 324 5.08 -11.80 -7.48
CA ASP A 324 3.86 -11.68 -8.29
C ASP A 324 3.38 -10.22 -8.39
N ALA A 325 2.42 -9.96 -9.27
CA ALA A 325 1.90 -8.63 -9.53
C ALA A 325 1.35 -7.95 -8.27
N ALA A 326 0.63 -8.70 -7.43
CA ALA A 326 0.04 -8.18 -6.20
C ALA A 326 1.12 -7.78 -5.17
N ALA A 327 2.17 -8.59 -5.02
CA ALA A 327 3.32 -8.28 -4.16
C ALA A 327 4.09 -7.05 -4.66
N ILE A 328 4.30 -6.92 -5.97
CA ILE A 328 4.95 -5.74 -6.57
C ILE A 328 4.12 -4.48 -6.32
N ASP A 329 2.82 -4.54 -6.58
CA ASP A 329 1.93 -3.40 -6.36
C ASP A 329 1.88 -3.01 -4.86
N ARG A 330 1.84 -4.00 -3.96
CA ARG A 330 1.92 -3.76 -2.52
C ARG A 330 3.24 -3.11 -2.12
N ALA A 331 4.37 -3.62 -2.60
CA ALA A 331 5.70 -3.05 -2.32
C ALA A 331 5.82 -1.60 -2.81
N MET A 332 5.35 -1.32 -4.03
CA MET A 332 5.39 0.03 -4.60
C MET A 332 4.47 1.01 -3.88
N ARG A 333 3.30 0.57 -3.41
CA ARG A 333 2.42 1.42 -2.59
C ARG A 333 3.03 1.75 -1.24
N LEU A 334 3.59 0.76 -0.56
CA LEU A 334 4.13 0.92 0.80
C LEU A 334 5.51 1.57 0.83
N GLY A 335 6.36 1.28 -0.17
CA GLY A 335 7.76 1.72 -0.21
C GLY A 335 8.00 2.98 -1.05
N ALA A 336 7.23 3.18 -2.11
CA ALA A 336 7.39 4.30 -3.05
C ALA A 336 6.19 5.27 -3.07
N GLY A 337 5.15 5.00 -2.26
CA GLY A 337 3.99 5.88 -2.13
C GLY A 337 3.03 5.88 -3.33
N PHE A 338 3.10 4.90 -4.21
CA PHE A 338 2.13 4.75 -5.29
C PHE A 338 0.73 4.59 -4.70
N THR A 339 -0.26 5.31 -5.22
CA THR A 339 -1.66 5.13 -4.84
C THR A 339 -2.20 3.83 -5.42
N THR A 340 -1.92 3.60 -6.70
CA THR A 340 -2.17 2.35 -7.42
C THR A 340 -0.83 1.78 -7.86
N GLY A 341 -0.62 0.47 -7.71
CA GLY A 341 0.65 -0.16 -8.07
C GLY A 341 0.89 -0.22 -9.58
N PRO A 342 2.14 -0.40 -10.01
CA PRO A 342 2.53 -0.36 -11.43
C PRO A 342 1.89 -1.47 -12.28
N ALA A 343 1.63 -2.65 -11.71
CA ALA A 343 0.95 -3.73 -12.42
C ALA A 343 -0.51 -3.38 -12.72
N ALA A 344 -1.24 -2.89 -11.72
CA ALA A 344 -2.63 -2.47 -11.88
C ALA A 344 -2.76 -1.25 -12.81
N LEU A 345 -1.84 -0.26 -12.72
CA LEU A 345 -1.80 0.87 -13.64
C LEU A 345 -1.55 0.43 -15.09
N ALA A 346 -0.64 -0.51 -15.29
CA ALA A 346 -0.31 -1.03 -16.60
C ALA A 346 -1.46 -1.87 -17.20
N ASP A 347 -2.13 -2.68 -16.39
CA ASP A 347 -3.32 -3.43 -16.80
C ASP A 347 -4.47 -2.48 -17.19
N ALA A 348 -4.68 -1.41 -16.43
CA ALA A 348 -5.69 -0.38 -16.73
C ALA A 348 -5.40 0.38 -18.03
N GLU A 349 -4.13 0.67 -18.35
CA GLU A 349 -3.72 1.28 -19.63
C GLU A 349 -3.84 0.30 -20.81
N GLY A 350 -3.70 -0.98 -20.52
CA GLY A 350 -3.61 -2.06 -21.49
C GLY A 350 -2.17 -2.35 -21.94
N LEU A 351 -1.65 -3.51 -21.56
CA LEU A 351 -0.25 -3.91 -21.81
C LEU A 351 0.12 -3.86 -23.29
N GLY A 352 -0.82 -4.17 -24.21
CA GLY A 352 -0.60 -4.07 -25.66
C GLY A 352 -0.26 -2.63 -26.11
N THR A 353 -0.88 -1.61 -25.49
CA THR A 353 -0.57 -0.19 -25.74
C THR A 353 0.85 0.13 -25.27
N LEU A 354 1.22 -0.32 -24.07
CA LEU A 354 2.54 -0.06 -23.49
C LEU A 354 3.66 -0.77 -24.28
N VAL A 355 3.44 -1.99 -24.76
CA VAL A 355 4.35 -2.70 -25.68
C VAL A 355 4.53 -1.89 -26.97
N ALA A 356 3.45 -1.36 -27.55
CA ALA A 356 3.55 -0.56 -28.76
C ALA A 356 4.33 0.76 -28.54
N VAL A 357 4.20 1.39 -27.37
CA VAL A 357 5.00 2.56 -26.96
C VAL A 357 6.49 2.19 -26.90
N LEU A 358 6.85 1.09 -26.22
CA LEU A 358 8.24 0.62 -26.14
C LEU A 358 8.82 0.29 -27.51
N ASP A 359 8.07 -0.43 -28.35
CA ASP A 359 8.50 -0.79 -29.70
C ASP A 359 8.74 0.44 -30.58
N ALA A 360 7.89 1.47 -30.48
CA ALA A 360 8.06 2.74 -31.19
C ALA A 360 9.32 3.48 -30.71
N LEU A 361 9.53 3.60 -29.41
CA LEU A 361 10.71 4.24 -28.82
C LEU A 361 12.00 3.47 -29.13
N SER A 362 11.96 2.14 -29.11
CA SER A 362 13.08 1.28 -29.49
C SER A 362 13.44 1.46 -30.98
N ALA A 363 12.44 1.52 -31.86
CA ALA A 363 12.66 1.76 -33.29
C ALA A 363 13.22 3.17 -33.58
N GLU A 364 12.81 4.16 -32.80
CA GLU A 364 13.27 5.55 -32.95
C GLU A 364 14.69 5.77 -32.44
N THR A 365 14.97 5.24 -31.21
CA THR A 365 16.19 5.58 -30.48
C THR A 365 17.27 4.48 -30.52
N GLY A 366 16.88 3.22 -30.72
CA GLY A 366 17.75 2.05 -30.60
C GLY A 366 18.24 1.81 -29.17
N ALA A 367 17.61 2.42 -28.17
CA ALA A 367 18.04 2.31 -26.77
C ALA A 367 17.50 1.03 -26.13
N ALA A 368 18.37 0.27 -25.47
CA ALA A 368 18.06 -1.02 -24.86
C ALA A 368 16.96 -0.93 -23.78
N ARG A 369 16.81 0.22 -23.10
CA ARG A 369 15.77 0.45 -22.08
C ARG A 369 14.33 0.37 -22.60
N TYR A 370 14.16 0.39 -23.92
CA TYR A 370 12.85 0.25 -24.58
C TYR A 370 12.64 -1.13 -25.20
N GLU A 371 13.54 -2.06 -24.99
CA GLU A 371 13.32 -3.44 -25.40
C GLU A 371 12.29 -4.07 -24.48
N ALA A 372 11.07 -4.30 -25.01
CA ALA A 372 10.01 -4.96 -24.24
C ALA A 372 10.42 -6.40 -23.92
N THR A 373 10.36 -6.78 -22.64
CA THR A 373 10.68 -8.13 -22.18
C THR A 373 9.72 -9.17 -22.77
N ASP A 374 10.17 -10.42 -22.89
CA ASP A 374 9.30 -11.53 -23.33
C ASP A 374 8.10 -11.68 -22.37
N ALA A 375 8.34 -11.51 -21.07
CA ALA A 375 7.29 -11.57 -20.04
C ALA A 375 6.21 -10.50 -20.24
N LEU A 376 6.59 -9.24 -20.60
CA LEU A 376 5.60 -8.19 -20.90
C LEU A 376 4.78 -8.54 -22.15
N ARG A 377 5.40 -9.09 -23.17
CA ARG A 377 4.71 -9.50 -24.41
C ARG A 377 3.76 -10.68 -24.15
N GLU A 378 4.16 -11.64 -23.31
CA GLU A 378 3.33 -12.76 -22.89
C GLU A 378 2.14 -12.30 -22.05
N ALA A 379 2.35 -11.43 -21.07
CA ALA A 379 1.28 -10.83 -20.28
C ALA A 379 0.31 -10.01 -21.16
N ALA A 380 0.82 -9.23 -22.11
CA ALA A 380 -0.02 -8.49 -23.07
C ALA A 380 -0.87 -9.42 -23.95
N ALA A 381 -0.33 -10.59 -24.36
CA ALA A 381 -1.07 -11.58 -25.12
C ALA A 381 -2.10 -12.34 -24.25
N ALA A 382 -1.84 -12.48 -22.94
CA ALA A 382 -2.74 -13.06 -21.96
C ALA A 382 -3.87 -12.12 -21.53
N GLY A 383 -3.71 -10.79 -21.73
CA GLY A 383 -4.71 -9.78 -21.42
C GLY A 383 -4.47 -9.01 -20.12
N GLY A 384 -3.35 -9.25 -19.42
CA GLY A 384 -2.97 -8.56 -18.18
C GLY A 384 -1.96 -9.35 -17.35
N PHE A 385 -1.41 -8.72 -16.31
CA PHE A 385 -0.54 -9.40 -15.34
C PHE A 385 -1.32 -10.34 -14.42
N THR A 386 -2.61 -10.10 -14.23
CA THR A 386 -3.49 -10.87 -13.34
C THR A 386 -4.24 -12.01 -14.06
N ALA A 387 -4.03 -12.19 -15.39
CA ALA A 387 -4.75 -13.18 -16.19
C ALA A 387 -4.34 -14.64 -15.91
N ASP A 388 -3.20 -14.92 -15.28
CA ASP A 388 -2.68 -16.28 -15.08
C ASP A 388 -3.21 -17.02 -13.84
N GLU A 389 -4.02 -16.40 -12.96
CA GLU A 389 -4.72 -17.16 -11.90
C GLU A 389 -5.97 -17.91 -12.41
N ALA A 390 -6.39 -17.71 -13.66
CA ALA A 390 -7.63 -18.27 -14.21
C ALA A 390 -7.45 -19.54 -15.07
N VAL A 391 -6.25 -20.03 -15.37
CA VAL A 391 -6.04 -21.20 -16.26
C VAL A 391 -5.09 -22.25 -15.66
N SER A 392 -5.55 -22.94 -14.63
CA SER A 392 -5.14 -24.32 -14.37
C SER A 392 -6.36 -25.19 -14.06
N THR A 393 -7.18 -25.45 -15.08
CA THR A 393 -8.09 -26.59 -15.03
C THR A 393 -7.28 -27.86 -15.29
N PRO A 394 -7.24 -28.82 -14.36
CA PRO A 394 -6.70 -30.15 -14.67
C PRO A 394 -7.66 -30.86 -15.65
N SER A 395 -7.09 -31.33 -16.75
CA SER A 395 -7.79 -32.22 -17.68
C SER A 395 -8.39 -33.40 -16.92
N SER A 396 -9.68 -33.61 -17.14
CA SER A 396 -10.39 -34.82 -16.73
C SER A 396 -9.80 -36.06 -17.38
N ASP A 397 -9.10 -36.86 -16.60
CA ASP A 397 -9.06 -38.33 -16.70
C ASP A 397 -8.22 -38.86 -15.55
N ASP A 398 -8.87 -39.20 -14.45
CA ASP A 398 -8.63 -40.40 -13.65
C ASP A 398 -9.51 -40.37 -12.40
N ALA A 399 -10.68 -40.96 -12.54
CA ALA A 399 -11.53 -41.31 -11.41
C ALA A 399 -11.09 -42.69 -10.86
N ALA A 400 -10.51 -42.71 -9.66
CA ALA A 400 -10.62 -43.87 -8.79
C ALA A 400 -10.39 -43.48 -7.32
N ALA A 401 -11.35 -43.84 -6.53
CA ALA A 401 -11.52 -43.62 -5.11
C ALA A 401 -10.35 -44.12 -4.23
N THR A 402 -10.09 -43.43 -3.13
CA THR A 402 -9.93 -44.05 -1.80
C THR A 402 -10.23 -43.04 -0.67
N ASP A 403 -10.78 -43.61 0.37
CA ASP A 403 -11.45 -43.14 1.57
C ASP A 403 -10.55 -42.39 2.57
N ALA A 404 -11.21 -41.45 3.27
CA ALA A 404 -11.02 -40.84 4.56
C ALA A 404 -9.76 -41.04 5.43
N SER A 405 -9.12 -39.92 5.86
CA SER A 405 -9.03 -39.56 7.30
C SER A 405 -8.22 -38.29 7.52
N ASP A 406 -8.86 -37.31 8.16
CA ASP A 406 -8.45 -36.41 9.24
C ASP A 406 -7.00 -35.86 9.27
N GLY A 407 -6.89 -34.52 9.27
CA GLY A 407 -5.66 -33.78 9.56
C GLY A 407 -5.76 -32.31 9.16
N GLY A 408 -5.99 -31.40 10.12
CA GLY A 408 -6.29 -29.99 9.93
C GLY A 408 -5.32 -29.22 9.04
N GLN A 409 -5.90 -28.40 8.21
CA GLN A 409 -5.22 -27.34 7.46
C GLN A 409 -5.85 -26.03 7.87
N GLY A 410 -5.01 -25.07 8.33
CA GLY A 410 -5.39 -23.68 8.43
C GLY A 410 -5.55 -23.10 7.03
N GLY A 411 -6.78 -23.12 6.53
CA GLY A 411 -7.15 -22.40 5.31
C GLY A 411 -7.46 -20.95 5.68
N ALA A 412 -7.09 -20.03 4.82
CA ALA A 412 -7.62 -18.67 4.87
C ALA A 412 -9.15 -18.75 4.98
N SER A 413 -9.73 -18.21 6.05
CA SER A 413 -11.18 -18.20 6.23
C SER A 413 -11.80 -17.37 5.11
N THR A 414 -12.78 -17.93 4.40
CA THR A 414 -13.61 -17.13 3.49
C THR A 414 -14.35 -16.07 4.31
N PRO A 415 -14.80 -14.94 3.73
CA PRO A 415 -15.61 -13.96 4.48
C PRO A 415 -16.82 -14.56 5.19
N LEU A 416 -17.34 -15.68 4.69
CA LEU A 416 -18.42 -16.45 5.31
C LEU A 416 -17.98 -17.26 6.55
N ASP A 417 -16.70 -17.60 6.64
CA ASP A 417 -16.11 -18.33 7.75
C ASP A 417 -15.39 -17.40 8.74
N ALA A 418 -15.26 -16.11 8.41
CA ALA A 418 -14.62 -15.12 9.27
C ALA A 418 -15.53 -14.82 10.46
N ASN A 419 -14.93 -14.82 11.63
CA ASN A 419 -15.62 -14.48 12.88
C ASN A 419 -15.44 -12.98 13.09
N TYR A 420 -16.38 -12.17 12.62
CA TYR A 420 -16.38 -10.73 12.83
C TYR A 420 -16.95 -10.37 14.20
N ASP A 421 -16.38 -9.38 14.87
CA ASP A 421 -16.83 -8.90 16.17
C ASP A 421 -17.90 -7.81 16.07
N THR A 422 -17.97 -7.10 14.92
CA THR A 422 -18.81 -5.92 14.71
C THR A 422 -19.67 -5.96 13.47
N LEU A 423 -19.55 -7.04 12.68
CA LEU A 423 -20.33 -7.31 11.49
C LEU A 423 -20.98 -8.69 11.55
N SER A 424 -22.08 -8.87 10.84
CA SER A 424 -22.53 -10.19 10.40
C SER A 424 -22.55 -10.26 8.88
N VAL A 425 -22.17 -11.42 8.30
CA VAL A 425 -22.16 -11.63 6.86
C VAL A 425 -22.90 -12.92 6.54
N GLU A 426 -23.98 -12.82 5.78
CA GLU A 426 -24.76 -13.95 5.29
C GLU A 426 -24.94 -13.86 3.78
N VAL A 427 -24.97 -15.00 3.08
CA VAL A 427 -25.23 -15.02 1.63
C VAL A 427 -26.59 -15.65 1.36
N HIS A 428 -27.45 -14.87 0.77
CA HIS A 428 -28.78 -15.26 0.28
C HIS A 428 -28.75 -15.37 -1.24
N ASP A 429 -28.78 -16.58 -1.76
CA ASP A 429 -28.55 -16.90 -3.17
C ASP A 429 -27.21 -16.29 -3.67
N ARG A 430 -27.22 -15.15 -4.36
CA ARG A 430 -26.03 -14.45 -4.86
C ARG A 430 -25.82 -13.06 -4.25
N VAL A 431 -26.61 -12.73 -3.24
CA VAL A 431 -26.53 -11.46 -2.51
C VAL A 431 -25.82 -11.71 -1.18
N ALA A 432 -24.72 -11.03 -0.94
CA ALA A 432 -24.08 -10.99 0.37
C ALA A 432 -24.75 -9.90 1.21
N HIS A 433 -25.40 -10.29 2.29
CA HIS A 433 -25.94 -9.39 3.29
C HIS A 433 -24.86 -9.12 4.34
N VAL A 434 -24.40 -7.88 4.40
CA VAL A 434 -23.44 -7.38 5.40
C VAL A 434 -24.21 -6.47 6.36
N GLU A 435 -24.30 -6.86 7.61
CA GLU A 435 -25.02 -6.12 8.62
C GLU A 435 -24.06 -5.56 9.67
N LEU A 436 -24.12 -4.25 9.93
CA LEU A 436 -23.37 -3.62 11.02
C LEU A 436 -23.99 -4.07 12.35
N ASP A 437 -23.28 -4.85 13.17
CA ASP A 437 -23.86 -5.51 14.36
C ASP A 437 -23.35 -4.91 15.68
N ARG A 438 -23.72 -3.63 15.90
CA ARG A 438 -23.50 -2.91 17.17
C ARG A 438 -24.76 -2.11 17.58
N PRO A 439 -25.94 -2.74 17.63
CA PRO A 439 -27.22 -2.02 17.82
C PRO A 439 -27.32 -1.28 19.16
N GLU A 440 -26.66 -1.78 20.23
CA GLU A 440 -26.59 -1.12 21.54
C GLU A 440 -25.82 0.21 21.51
N ARG A 441 -24.96 0.40 20.50
CA ARG A 441 -24.18 1.62 20.23
C ARG A 441 -24.67 2.37 18.99
N LEU A 442 -25.88 2.12 18.52
CA LEU A 442 -26.45 2.71 17.31
C LEU A 442 -25.57 2.48 16.08
N ASN A 443 -24.92 1.33 15.99
CA ASN A 443 -24.02 0.94 14.90
C ASN A 443 -22.93 2.00 14.63
N THR A 444 -22.39 2.63 15.70
CA THR A 444 -21.29 3.58 15.54
C THR A 444 -20.05 2.87 15.04
N ILE A 445 -19.38 3.52 14.09
CA ILE A 445 -18.25 2.97 13.36
C ILE A 445 -16.98 3.15 14.20
N SER A 446 -16.42 2.04 14.66
CA SER A 446 -15.11 1.94 15.32
C SER A 446 -14.01 1.63 14.29
N VAL A 447 -12.75 1.69 14.70
CA VAL A 447 -11.62 1.25 13.88
C VAL A 447 -11.79 -0.23 13.50
N THR A 448 -12.11 -1.10 14.46
CA THR A 448 -12.38 -2.52 14.20
C THR A 448 -13.48 -2.71 13.15
N LEU A 449 -14.59 -1.97 13.24
CA LEU A 449 -15.66 -2.08 12.24
C LEU A 449 -15.19 -1.63 10.85
N LEU A 450 -14.35 -0.59 10.75
CA LEU A 450 -13.76 -0.17 9.48
C LEU A 450 -12.88 -1.28 8.88
N GLU A 451 -12.03 -1.91 9.69
CA GLU A 451 -11.15 -3.00 9.24
C GLU A 451 -11.94 -4.23 8.80
N GLU A 452 -12.92 -4.64 9.60
CA GLU A 452 -13.79 -5.78 9.28
C GLU A 452 -14.64 -5.52 8.03
N LEU A 453 -15.18 -4.31 7.87
CA LEU A 453 -15.96 -3.92 6.70
C LEU A 453 -15.12 -3.93 5.42
N LYS A 454 -13.87 -3.45 5.50
CA LYS A 454 -12.92 -3.52 4.39
C LYS A 454 -12.61 -4.96 4.02
N ALA A 455 -12.25 -5.79 5.00
CA ALA A 455 -11.94 -7.21 4.77
C ALA A 455 -13.13 -7.97 4.18
N ALA A 456 -14.35 -7.71 4.69
CA ALA A 456 -15.57 -8.30 4.17
C ALA A 456 -15.83 -7.87 2.72
N ALA A 457 -15.77 -6.57 2.42
CA ALA A 457 -16.00 -6.04 1.08
C ALA A 457 -15.01 -6.61 0.06
N GLU A 458 -13.70 -6.58 0.36
CA GLU A 458 -12.65 -7.14 -0.50
C GLU A 458 -12.80 -8.64 -0.71
N GLY A 459 -13.17 -9.38 0.34
CA GLY A 459 -13.37 -10.81 0.25
C GLY A 459 -14.60 -11.18 -0.57
N LEU A 460 -15.73 -10.48 -0.35
CA LEU A 460 -16.97 -10.73 -1.06
C LEU A 460 -16.89 -10.37 -2.54
N ASP A 461 -16.21 -9.28 -2.89
CA ASP A 461 -16.00 -8.86 -4.28
C ASP A 461 -15.22 -9.89 -5.11
N ARG A 462 -14.34 -10.67 -4.47
CA ARG A 462 -13.57 -11.75 -5.11
C ARG A 462 -14.31 -13.08 -5.19
N MET A 463 -15.50 -13.20 -4.58
CA MET A 463 -16.27 -14.45 -4.57
C MET A 463 -17.15 -14.57 -5.80
N ASP A 464 -16.90 -15.54 -6.66
CA ASP A 464 -17.78 -15.86 -7.83
C ASP A 464 -19.25 -16.12 -7.46
N ALA A 465 -19.49 -16.56 -6.23
CA ALA A 465 -20.82 -16.81 -5.69
C ALA A 465 -21.59 -15.53 -5.35
N VAL A 466 -20.89 -14.40 -5.16
CA VAL A 466 -21.49 -13.11 -4.81
C VAL A 466 -21.65 -12.25 -6.06
N ARG A 467 -22.80 -11.63 -6.22
CA ARG A 467 -23.15 -10.79 -7.38
C ARG A 467 -23.69 -9.42 -6.98
N ALA A 468 -24.05 -9.24 -5.72
CA ALA A 468 -24.42 -7.96 -5.14
C ALA A 468 -24.14 -7.99 -3.63
N ILE A 469 -23.94 -6.83 -3.04
CA ILE A 469 -23.81 -6.64 -1.59
C ILE A 469 -25.00 -5.81 -1.12
N LEU A 470 -25.68 -6.28 -0.07
CA LEU A 470 -26.67 -5.52 0.68
C LEU A 470 -26.09 -5.14 2.03
N LEU A 471 -25.95 -3.85 2.30
CA LEU A 471 -25.44 -3.30 3.54
C LEU A 471 -26.57 -2.74 4.40
N THR A 472 -26.69 -3.21 5.66
CA THR A 472 -27.72 -2.75 6.62
C THR A 472 -27.11 -2.51 8.00
N GLY A 473 -27.91 -2.02 8.93
CA GLY A 473 -27.56 -1.94 10.35
C GLY A 473 -28.50 -2.78 11.21
N ALA A 474 -27.95 -3.53 12.16
CA ALA A 474 -28.70 -4.34 13.11
C ALA A 474 -29.56 -3.47 14.04
N GLY A 475 -30.73 -4.02 14.41
CA GLY A 475 -31.72 -3.34 15.26
C GLY A 475 -32.61 -2.37 14.52
N ASP A 476 -33.45 -1.64 15.27
CA ASP A 476 -34.51 -0.80 14.75
C ASP A 476 -34.27 0.71 14.94
N ARG A 477 -33.06 1.11 15.33
CA ARG A 477 -32.77 2.49 15.73
C ARG A 477 -31.87 3.25 14.79
N ALA A 478 -30.94 2.58 14.17
CA ALA A 478 -29.93 3.22 13.34
C ALA A 478 -29.31 2.27 12.32
N PHE A 479 -29.20 2.72 11.09
CA PHE A 479 -28.23 2.18 10.16
C PHE A 479 -26.83 2.40 10.72
N SER A 480 -26.44 3.66 10.98
CA SER A 480 -25.26 4.03 11.75
C SER A 480 -25.36 5.48 12.22
N ALA A 481 -25.04 5.72 13.49
CA ALA A 481 -24.99 7.08 14.07
C ALA A 481 -23.64 7.79 13.84
N GLY A 482 -22.78 7.24 12.99
CA GLY A 482 -21.51 7.85 12.61
C GLY A 482 -20.28 7.29 13.33
N ALA A 483 -19.16 8.00 13.26
CA ALA A 483 -17.92 7.58 13.92
C ALA A 483 -18.08 7.48 15.43
N ASN A 484 -17.45 6.48 16.04
CA ASN A 484 -17.34 6.43 17.51
C ASN A 484 -16.28 7.44 17.98
N VAL A 485 -16.72 8.68 18.12
CA VAL A 485 -15.85 9.82 18.46
C VAL A 485 -15.07 9.61 19.76
N THR A 486 -15.65 8.86 20.70
CA THR A 486 -15.03 8.59 21.99
C THR A 486 -13.89 7.57 21.91
N GLU A 487 -13.98 6.58 21.03
CA GLU A 487 -12.92 5.60 20.78
C GLU A 487 -11.90 6.12 19.76
N ALA A 488 -12.35 6.86 18.75
CA ALA A 488 -11.53 7.26 17.62
C ALA A 488 -10.75 8.58 17.84
N PHE A 489 -11.23 9.48 18.70
CA PHE A 489 -10.66 10.84 18.85
C PHE A 489 -10.34 11.22 20.31
N ALA A 490 -10.53 10.32 21.30
CA ALA A 490 -10.22 10.61 22.69
C ALA A 490 -8.70 10.71 22.88
N GLY A 491 -8.18 11.92 22.80
CA GLY A 491 -6.75 12.19 22.94
C GLY A 491 -5.95 12.12 21.63
N ALA A 492 -6.61 11.92 20.50
CA ALA A 492 -5.94 11.82 19.21
C ALA A 492 -5.23 13.13 18.82
N SER A 493 -3.98 13.02 18.43
CA SER A 493 -3.22 14.10 17.82
C SER A 493 -3.80 14.48 16.44
N ALA A 494 -3.43 15.63 15.91
CA ALA A 494 -3.84 16.02 14.56
C ALA A 494 -3.37 15.01 13.48
N ALA A 495 -2.24 14.34 13.70
CA ALA A 495 -1.71 13.32 12.78
C ALA A 495 -2.56 12.05 12.80
N GLU A 496 -2.93 11.54 13.99
CA GLU A 496 -3.85 10.39 14.12
C GLU A 496 -5.24 10.70 13.54
N GLY A 497 -5.73 11.95 13.71
CA GLY A 497 -6.95 12.38 13.06
C GLY A 497 -6.87 12.31 11.53
N VAL A 498 -5.72 12.65 10.94
CA VAL A 498 -5.46 12.50 9.50
C VAL A 498 -5.41 11.04 9.09
N GLU A 499 -4.73 10.18 9.86
CA GLU A 499 -4.64 8.74 9.57
C GLU A 499 -6.01 8.06 9.66
N LEU A 500 -6.80 8.38 10.70
CA LEU A 500 -8.16 7.88 10.83
C LEU A 500 -9.06 8.34 9.67
N ALA A 501 -8.92 9.60 9.25
CA ALA A 501 -9.64 10.12 8.09
C ALA A 501 -9.26 9.34 6.82
N ARG A 502 -7.96 9.15 6.56
CA ARG A 502 -7.46 8.35 5.44
C ARG A 502 -7.90 6.89 5.50
N HIS A 503 -7.85 6.30 6.70
CA HIS A 503 -8.31 4.92 6.90
C HIS A 503 -9.78 4.78 6.53
N GLY A 504 -10.66 5.62 7.07
CA GLY A 504 -12.07 5.61 6.70
C GLY A 504 -12.30 5.91 5.21
N GLN A 505 -11.55 6.85 4.60
CA GLN A 505 -11.61 7.12 3.16
C GLN A 505 -11.32 5.87 2.34
N ARG A 506 -10.26 5.11 2.67
CA ARG A 506 -9.91 3.85 1.99
C ARG A 506 -11.02 2.79 2.11
N VAL A 507 -11.63 2.66 3.29
CA VAL A 507 -12.74 1.69 3.49
C VAL A 507 -13.96 2.05 2.63
N MET A 508 -14.34 3.33 2.63
CA MET A 508 -15.44 3.82 1.78
C MET A 508 -15.12 3.63 0.29
N GLU A 509 -13.88 3.82 -0.09
CA GLU A 509 -13.41 3.61 -1.46
C GLU A 509 -13.45 2.13 -1.87
N THR A 510 -13.08 1.20 -0.99
CA THR A 510 -13.20 -0.25 -1.25
C THR A 510 -14.64 -0.63 -1.61
N LEU A 511 -15.64 -0.15 -0.87
CA LEU A 511 -17.06 -0.38 -1.19
C LEU A 511 -17.47 0.29 -2.50
N GLU A 512 -17.03 1.53 -2.71
CA GLU A 512 -17.38 2.30 -3.91
C GLU A 512 -16.79 1.67 -5.19
N GLN A 513 -15.59 1.07 -5.09
CA GLN A 513 -14.89 0.46 -6.24
C GLN A 513 -15.16 -1.03 -6.43
N ALA A 514 -15.90 -1.69 -5.53
CA ALA A 514 -16.27 -3.09 -5.70
C ALA A 514 -16.92 -3.33 -7.08
N ASP A 515 -16.55 -4.41 -7.75
CA ASP A 515 -17.10 -4.76 -9.08
C ASP A 515 -18.57 -5.16 -9.02
N VAL A 516 -18.99 -5.69 -7.87
CA VAL A 516 -20.40 -6.02 -7.63
C VAL A 516 -21.17 -4.77 -7.17
N PRO A 517 -22.47 -4.64 -7.53
CA PRO A 517 -23.34 -3.59 -7.02
C PRO A 517 -23.49 -3.63 -5.50
N VAL A 518 -23.44 -2.46 -4.86
CA VAL A 518 -23.64 -2.29 -3.42
C VAL A 518 -24.92 -1.51 -3.17
N VAL A 519 -25.84 -2.08 -2.41
CA VAL A 519 -27.12 -1.47 -2.00
C VAL A 519 -27.09 -1.20 -0.51
N ALA A 520 -27.34 0.03 -0.06
CA ALA A 520 -27.52 0.37 1.34
C ALA A 520 -29.02 0.39 1.69
N GLY A 521 -29.44 -0.46 2.61
CA GLY A 521 -30.77 -0.47 3.24
C GLY A 521 -30.72 0.27 4.58
N ILE A 522 -31.31 1.47 4.63
CA ILE A 522 -31.13 2.43 5.72
C ILE A 522 -32.38 2.49 6.59
N ASP A 523 -32.27 2.02 7.84
CA ASP A 523 -33.34 2.19 8.83
C ASP A 523 -32.87 3.04 10.02
N GLY A 524 -33.69 3.98 10.47
CA GLY A 524 -33.42 4.86 11.59
C GLY A 524 -32.32 5.92 11.29
N TYR A 525 -31.39 6.12 12.24
CA TYR A 525 -30.38 7.16 12.10
C TYR A 525 -29.29 6.78 11.09
N CYS A 526 -29.00 7.72 10.17
CA CYS A 526 -27.89 7.65 9.21
C CYS A 526 -27.12 8.98 9.29
N LEU A 527 -26.13 9.06 10.19
CA LEU A 527 -25.53 10.33 10.59
C LEU A 527 -24.01 10.30 10.45
N GLY A 528 -23.41 11.43 10.10
CA GLY A 528 -21.95 11.59 10.02
C GLY A 528 -21.30 10.49 9.19
N GLY A 529 -20.30 9.79 9.75
CA GLY A 529 -19.65 8.67 9.10
C GLY A 529 -20.59 7.57 8.60
N GLY A 530 -21.78 7.40 9.21
CA GLY A 530 -22.82 6.49 8.70
C GLY A 530 -23.44 6.98 7.39
N MET A 531 -23.61 8.30 7.25
CA MET A 531 -24.06 8.90 5.99
C MET A 531 -22.94 8.88 4.93
N GLU A 532 -21.67 8.98 5.35
CA GLU A 532 -20.49 8.81 4.46
C GLU A 532 -20.41 7.37 3.95
N LEU A 533 -20.65 6.38 4.82
CA LEU A 533 -20.72 4.96 4.45
C LEU A 533 -21.87 4.69 3.46
N ALA A 534 -23.07 5.19 3.74
CA ALA A 534 -24.20 5.06 2.82
C ALA A 534 -23.91 5.74 1.47
N ALA A 535 -23.18 6.87 1.45
CA ALA A 535 -22.79 7.56 0.22
C ALA A 535 -21.79 6.77 -0.65
N ALA A 536 -21.08 5.81 -0.07
CA ALA A 536 -20.17 4.92 -0.80
C ALA A 536 -20.87 3.77 -1.52
N ALA A 537 -22.10 3.43 -1.13
CA ALA A 537 -22.93 2.44 -1.85
C ALA A 537 -23.38 2.99 -3.21
N ASP A 538 -23.68 2.10 -4.17
CA ASP A 538 -24.21 2.48 -5.48
C ASP A 538 -25.66 2.98 -5.37
N LEU A 539 -26.49 2.24 -4.66
CA LEU A 539 -27.89 2.58 -4.45
C LEU A 539 -28.23 2.67 -2.95
N ARG A 540 -29.15 3.55 -2.59
CA ARG A 540 -29.57 3.81 -1.20
C ARG A 540 -31.07 3.81 -1.11
N ILE A 541 -31.61 2.91 -0.28
CA ILE A 541 -33.04 2.81 0.02
C ILE A 541 -33.21 3.06 1.51
N ALA A 542 -34.20 3.82 1.91
CA ALA A 542 -34.44 4.11 3.31
C ALA A 542 -35.89 3.82 3.73
N SER A 543 -36.08 3.51 5.02
CA SER A 543 -37.41 3.58 5.63
C SER A 543 -37.88 5.03 5.72
N ALA A 544 -39.17 5.27 5.59
CA ALA A 544 -39.76 6.61 5.70
C ALA A 544 -39.49 7.29 7.07
N GLY A 545 -39.16 6.49 8.10
CA GLY A 545 -38.82 6.97 9.44
C GLY A 545 -37.35 7.36 9.63
N SER A 546 -36.51 7.15 8.62
CA SER A 546 -35.08 7.40 8.72
C SER A 546 -34.73 8.88 8.80
N THR A 547 -33.61 9.17 9.48
CA THR A 547 -33.14 10.53 9.74
C THR A 547 -31.67 10.65 9.35
N PHE A 548 -31.34 11.68 8.56
CA PHE A 548 -30.04 11.93 7.96
C PHE A 548 -29.41 13.22 8.46
N GLY A 549 -28.08 13.33 8.39
CA GLY A 549 -27.36 14.58 8.68
C GLY A 549 -25.86 14.39 8.86
N GLN A 550 -25.14 15.50 8.76
CA GLN A 550 -23.69 15.59 8.95
C GLN A 550 -23.39 16.49 10.17
N PRO A 551 -23.32 15.91 11.39
CA PRO A 551 -23.20 16.70 12.63
C PRO A 551 -21.76 17.07 13.01
N GLU A 552 -20.79 16.82 12.18
CA GLU A 552 -19.36 16.98 12.47
C GLU A 552 -19.02 18.42 12.87
N HIS A 553 -19.67 19.43 12.28
CA HIS A 553 -19.44 20.85 12.62
C HIS A 553 -19.84 21.17 14.06
N ASP A 554 -20.80 20.47 14.66
CA ASP A 554 -21.14 20.64 16.07
C ASP A 554 -19.97 20.26 17.00
N LEU A 555 -19.04 19.45 16.50
CA LEU A 555 -17.83 19.01 17.18
C LEU A 555 -16.59 19.80 16.74
N GLY A 556 -16.74 20.78 15.83
CA GLY A 556 -15.63 21.50 15.23
C GLY A 556 -14.83 20.71 14.21
N LEU A 557 -15.40 19.60 13.72
CA LEU A 557 -14.81 18.72 12.71
C LEU A 557 -15.50 18.93 11.36
N LEU A 558 -14.98 18.27 10.33
CA LEU A 558 -15.61 18.16 9.01
C LEU A 558 -15.85 16.68 8.69
N PRO A 559 -16.76 16.34 7.75
CA PRO A 559 -16.89 14.98 7.25
C PRO A 559 -15.55 14.49 6.69
N GLY A 560 -14.94 13.48 7.34
CA GLY A 560 -13.54 13.11 7.11
C GLY A 560 -13.36 11.89 6.20
N TRP A 561 -14.43 11.10 5.96
CA TRP A 561 -14.35 9.84 5.22
C TRP A 561 -14.84 9.94 3.76
N GLY A 562 -14.80 11.14 3.20
CA GLY A 562 -15.16 11.45 1.83
C GLY A 562 -16.55 12.06 1.65
N GLY A 563 -17.26 12.37 2.72
CA GLY A 563 -18.59 12.98 2.69
C GLY A 563 -18.61 14.31 1.94
N THR A 564 -17.60 15.14 2.08
CA THR A 564 -17.49 16.40 1.33
C THR A 564 -17.50 16.21 -0.18
N GLN A 565 -16.97 15.08 -0.67
CA GLN A 565 -16.88 14.77 -2.09
C GLN A 565 -18.11 13.99 -2.57
N ARG A 566 -18.45 12.86 -1.90
CA ARG A 566 -19.54 11.98 -2.31
C ARG A 566 -20.89 12.67 -2.17
N LEU A 567 -21.15 13.32 -1.05
CA LEU A 567 -22.42 14.03 -0.84
C LEU A 567 -22.64 15.14 -1.89
N ALA A 568 -21.59 15.95 -2.18
CA ALA A 568 -21.69 17.00 -3.18
C ALA A 568 -21.99 16.46 -4.60
N ARG A 569 -21.51 15.26 -4.93
CA ARG A 569 -21.82 14.61 -6.20
C ARG A 569 -23.28 14.09 -6.26
N LEU A 570 -23.80 13.60 -5.14
CA LEU A 570 -25.15 13.04 -5.07
C LEU A 570 -26.22 14.13 -5.03
N VAL A 571 -26.07 15.14 -4.18
CA VAL A 571 -27.12 16.16 -3.93
C VAL A 571 -26.80 17.53 -4.52
N GLY A 572 -25.63 17.69 -5.13
CA GLY A 572 -25.13 18.96 -5.63
C GLY A 572 -24.49 19.80 -4.52
N GLU A 573 -23.53 20.66 -4.90
CA GLU A 573 -22.66 21.41 -3.99
C GLU A 573 -23.45 22.31 -2.99
N GLY A 574 -24.52 22.94 -3.45
CA GLY A 574 -25.35 23.82 -2.61
C GLY A 574 -26.02 23.08 -1.45
N ARG A 575 -26.64 21.91 -1.75
CA ARG A 575 -27.30 21.08 -0.74
C ARG A 575 -26.29 20.40 0.20
N ALA A 576 -25.16 19.96 -0.34
CA ALA A 576 -24.11 19.39 0.48
C ALA A 576 -23.60 20.41 1.52
N LYS A 577 -23.35 21.66 1.11
CA LYS A 577 -22.97 22.75 2.02
C LYS A 577 -24.06 23.06 3.05
N GLU A 578 -25.34 23.07 2.64
CA GLU A 578 -26.47 23.25 3.56
C GLU A 578 -26.44 22.16 4.65
N ILE A 579 -26.43 20.89 4.26
CA ILE A 579 -26.43 19.75 5.19
C ILE A 579 -25.25 19.79 6.15
N ILE A 580 -24.03 20.05 5.63
CA ILE A 580 -22.80 20.05 6.44
C ILE A 580 -22.72 21.27 7.35
N PHE A 581 -23.05 22.48 6.85
CA PHE A 581 -22.84 23.72 7.61
C PHE A 581 -23.90 23.95 8.67
N THR A 582 -25.15 23.52 8.41
CA THR A 582 -26.25 23.71 9.36
C THR A 582 -26.32 22.63 10.42
N THR A 583 -25.73 21.44 10.14
CA THR A 583 -25.84 20.25 10.99
C THR A 583 -27.29 19.79 11.26
N ASP A 584 -28.23 20.32 10.47
CA ASP A 584 -29.64 20.00 10.59
C ASP A 584 -29.93 18.51 10.30
N ARG A 585 -31.07 18.05 10.79
CA ARG A 585 -31.57 16.68 10.52
C ARG A 585 -32.63 16.72 9.42
N TYR A 586 -32.52 15.81 8.49
CA TYR A 586 -33.38 15.68 7.33
C TYR A 586 -34.11 14.34 7.37
N ASP A 587 -35.37 14.32 6.98
CA ASP A 587 -36.14 13.10 6.82
C ASP A 587 -35.84 12.42 5.47
N ALA A 588 -36.29 11.18 5.34
CA ALA A 588 -36.05 10.38 4.14
C ALA A 588 -36.68 11.00 2.87
N GLU A 589 -37.89 11.61 2.98
CA GLU A 589 -38.55 12.24 1.84
C GLU A 589 -37.71 13.42 1.30
N THR A 590 -37.20 14.28 2.20
CA THR A 590 -36.30 15.39 1.84
C THR A 590 -35.01 14.89 1.20
N MET A 591 -34.43 13.83 1.74
CA MET A 591 -33.18 13.27 1.18
C MET A 591 -33.39 12.59 -0.18
N ALA A 592 -34.57 12.04 -0.43
CA ALA A 592 -34.94 11.57 -1.77
C ALA A 592 -35.16 12.74 -2.75
N GLU A 593 -35.80 13.83 -2.32
CA GLU A 593 -35.94 15.06 -3.13
C GLU A 593 -34.58 15.69 -3.48
N TYR A 594 -33.59 15.58 -2.57
CA TYR A 594 -32.23 16.06 -2.80
C TYR A 594 -31.42 15.14 -3.71
N GLY A 595 -31.89 13.92 -3.97
CA GLY A 595 -31.21 12.92 -4.81
C GLY A 595 -30.20 12.06 -4.06
N PHE A 596 -30.16 12.09 -2.73
CA PHE A 596 -29.35 11.19 -1.93
C PHE A 596 -29.90 9.76 -1.94
N LEU A 597 -31.22 9.60 -1.80
CA LEU A 597 -31.88 8.30 -1.81
C LEU A 597 -32.42 7.94 -3.19
N THR A 598 -32.32 6.67 -3.52
CA THR A 598 -32.90 6.08 -4.73
C THR A 598 -34.41 5.81 -4.54
N ASP A 599 -34.79 5.36 -3.33
CA ASP A 599 -36.19 5.06 -3.00
C ASP A 599 -36.44 5.21 -1.49
N VAL A 600 -37.74 5.38 -1.12
CA VAL A 600 -38.21 5.47 0.26
C VAL A 600 -39.34 4.50 0.47
N VAL A 601 -39.21 3.58 1.41
CA VAL A 601 -40.15 2.51 1.70
C VAL A 601 -40.97 2.84 2.94
N ALA A 602 -42.26 2.70 2.83
CA ALA A 602 -43.20 2.89 3.95
C ALA A 602 -43.34 1.62 4.80
N GLY A 603 -43.25 1.76 6.13
CA GLY A 603 -43.46 0.66 7.08
C GLY A 603 -42.28 -0.30 7.17
N ASP A 604 -42.51 -1.53 7.64
CA ASP A 604 -41.50 -2.51 8.02
C ASP A 604 -40.90 -3.31 6.83
N GLY A 605 -41.16 -2.90 5.59
CA GLY A 605 -40.79 -3.65 4.37
C GLY A 605 -39.40 -3.32 3.80
N LEU A 606 -38.56 -2.52 4.49
CA LEU A 606 -37.30 -2.05 3.94
C LEU A 606 -36.36 -3.21 3.56
N PHE A 607 -36.18 -4.17 4.46
CA PHE A 607 -35.22 -5.27 4.23
C PHE A 607 -35.62 -6.12 3.02
N GLU A 608 -36.92 -6.51 2.91
CA GLU A 608 -37.40 -7.29 1.77
C GLU A 608 -37.24 -6.50 0.47
N HIS A 609 -37.57 -5.21 0.47
CA HIS A 609 -37.46 -4.36 -0.74
C HIS A 609 -35.99 -4.16 -1.18
N ALA A 610 -35.07 -3.94 -0.22
CA ALA A 610 -33.64 -3.79 -0.50
C ALA A 610 -33.00 -5.11 -0.96
N LEU A 611 -33.42 -6.25 -0.39
CA LEU A 611 -32.98 -7.56 -0.81
C LEU A 611 -33.51 -7.93 -2.20
N ASP A 612 -34.76 -7.60 -2.51
CA ASP A 612 -35.32 -7.79 -3.85
C ASP A 612 -34.54 -6.98 -4.89
N LEU A 613 -34.22 -5.71 -4.60
CA LEU A 613 -33.42 -4.90 -5.50
C LEU A 613 -32.01 -5.47 -5.68
N ALA A 614 -31.35 -5.86 -4.59
CA ALA A 614 -30.02 -6.47 -4.65
C ALA A 614 -30.05 -7.80 -5.44
N SER A 615 -31.14 -8.59 -5.31
CA SER A 615 -31.33 -9.82 -6.06
C SER A 615 -31.53 -9.56 -7.56
N ASP A 616 -32.33 -8.55 -7.91
CA ASP A 616 -32.52 -8.13 -9.30
C ASP A 616 -31.19 -7.68 -9.94
N LEU A 617 -30.32 -6.98 -9.16
CA LEU A 617 -29.00 -6.60 -9.60
C LEU A 617 -28.08 -7.83 -9.73
N ALA A 618 -28.15 -8.77 -8.79
CA ALA A 618 -27.36 -10.01 -8.83
C ALA A 618 -27.72 -10.91 -10.02
N ASP A 619 -28.98 -10.81 -10.53
CA ASP A 619 -29.44 -11.49 -11.74
C ASP A 619 -29.03 -10.78 -13.04
N GLY A 620 -28.53 -9.55 -12.92
CA GLY A 620 -28.04 -8.74 -14.03
C GLY A 620 -26.72 -9.24 -14.64
N PRO A 621 -26.26 -8.62 -15.74
CA PRO A 621 -25.01 -8.96 -16.40
C PRO A 621 -23.80 -8.42 -15.60
N PRO A 622 -23.01 -9.25 -14.89
CA PRO A 622 -22.02 -8.78 -13.93
C PRO A 622 -20.89 -7.97 -14.59
N ILE A 623 -20.39 -8.40 -15.74
CA ILE A 623 -19.34 -7.70 -16.47
C ILE A 623 -19.83 -6.29 -16.89
N ALA A 624 -21.04 -6.21 -17.44
CA ALA A 624 -21.58 -4.91 -17.87
C ALA A 624 -21.83 -3.97 -16.68
N GLN A 625 -22.26 -4.51 -15.51
CA GLN A 625 -22.44 -3.73 -14.29
C GLN A 625 -21.11 -3.20 -13.75
N ALA A 626 -20.07 -4.04 -13.66
CA ALA A 626 -18.72 -3.65 -13.24
C ALA A 626 -18.15 -2.55 -14.15
N TYR A 627 -18.20 -2.74 -15.47
CA TYR A 627 -17.71 -1.73 -16.41
C TYR A 627 -18.54 -0.44 -16.40
N THR A 628 -19.85 -0.53 -16.24
CA THR A 628 -20.70 0.67 -16.10
C THR A 628 -20.31 1.48 -14.86
N LYS A 629 -20.09 0.81 -13.73
CA LYS A 629 -19.66 1.42 -12.49
C LYS A 629 -18.28 2.08 -12.65
N ARG A 630 -17.31 1.36 -13.20
CA ARG A 630 -15.97 1.88 -13.50
C ARG A 630 -15.99 3.08 -14.47
N ALA A 631 -16.81 3.04 -15.54
CA ALA A 631 -16.93 4.13 -16.50
C ALA A 631 -17.53 5.40 -15.87
N ILE A 632 -18.55 5.24 -15.00
CA ILE A 632 -19.14 6.36 -14.25
C ILE A 632 -18.09 6.96 -13.29
N HIS A 633 -17.31 6.11 -12.61
CA HIS A 633 -16.28 6.58 -11.68
C HIS A 633 -15.15 7.31 -12.40
N ALA A 634 -14.62 6.76 -13.49
CA ALA A 634 -13.58 7.39 -14.31
C ALA A 634 -14.06 8.74 -14.88
N GLY A 635 -15.33 8.86 -15.23
CA GLY A 635 -15.92 10.10 -15.74
C GLY A 635 -16.06 11.22 -14.72
N ARG A 636 -15.84 10.98 -13.41
CA ARG A 636 -15.98 11.99 -12.35
C ARG A 636 -14.95 13.12 -12.43
N GLY A 637 -13.72 12.79 -12.83
CA GLY A 637 -12.63 13.76 -12.99
C GLY A 637 -12.50 14.27 -14.42
N ASP A 638 -12.60 13.36 -15.37
CA ASP A 638 -12.52 13.64 -16.82
C ASP A 638 -13.55 12.80 -17.57
N GLY A 639 -14.53 13.45 -18.19
CA GLY A 639 -15.55 12.80 -19.00
C GLY A 639 -14.98 11.96 -20.15
N ALA A 640 -13.79 12.31 -20.67
CA ALA A 640 -13.15 11.56 -21.74
C ALA A 640 -12.67 10.17 -21.28
N ALA A 641 -12.19 10.03 -20.04
CA ALA A 641 -11.82 8.74 -19.46
C ALA A 641 -13.05 7.82 -19.30
N GLY A 642 -14.17 8.35 -18.83
CA GLY A 642 -15.43 7.62 -18.77
C GLY A 642 -15.91 7.13 -20.13
N PHE A 643 -15.90 7.99 -21.16
CA PHE A 643 -16.27 7.64 -22.53
C PHE A 643 -15.31 6.60 -23.17
N ALA A 644 -14.03 6.65 -22.83
CA ALA A 644 -13.05 5.66 -23.33
C ALA A 644 -13.35 4.26 -22.76
N LEU A 645 -13.63 4.14 -21.46
CA LEU A 645 -14.04 2.89 -20.83
C LEU A 645 -15.36 2.37 -21.35
N GLU A 646 -16.37 3.27 -21.53
CA GLU A 646 -17.66 2.92 -22.11
C GLU A 646 -17.51 2.33 -23.52
N ALA A 647 -16.68 2.96 -24.36
CA ALA A 647 -16.41 2.50 -25.72
C ALA A 647 -15.70 1.12 -25.73
N GLN A 648 -14.73 0.91 -24.84
CA GLN A 648 -14.04 -0.37 -24.69
C GLN A 648 -15.01 -1.48 -24.24
N ALA A 649 -15.79 -1.23 -23.21
CA ALA A 649 -16.76 -2.19 -22.69
C ALA A 649 -17.85 -2.57 -23.70
N PHE A 650 -18.23 -1.63 -24.58
CA PHE A 650 -19.23 -1.88 -25.62
C PHE A 650 -18.68 -2.68 -26.83
N GLY A 651 -17.36 -2.69 -27.01
CA GLY A 651 -16.68 -3.40 -28.10
C GLY A 651 -16.21 -4.82 -27.76
N GLY A 652 -16.17 -5.21 -26.50
CA GLY A 652 -15.80 -6.53 -26.01
C GLY A 652 -16.98 -7.28 -25.48
#